data_427e875194247a2ea6e89841bf735403
#
_entry.id   427e875194247a2ea6e89841bf735403
#
_cell.length_a   1.000
_cell.length_b   1.000
_cell.length_c   1.000
_cell.angle_alpha   90.00
_cell.angle_beta   90.00
_cell.angle_gamma   90.00
#
_symmetry.space_group_name_H-M   'P 1'
#
loop_
_entity.id
_entity.type
_entity.pdbx_description
1 polymer ?
#
loop_
_entity_poly.entity_id
_entity_poly.type
_entity_poly.pdbx_seq_one_letter_code
_entity_poly.pdbx_strand_id
1 'polypeptide(L)'
;MAKITIDGKACECDEGEYILQVARRCGVFIPALCYLSGGTPTLACRLCMVEADGKRVYSCNAKAKDGMVIYSRSPEIDAEREAITQVYCINHPMACGVCDQSGECELQNLAHLMRTNTQSYAIRDTAREVQDWGYLSYDPSLCIVCERCITAAKDRLGVDAFKLVPRGGDALSKEQKDAMPKDAYAVWNKLQKSLIARVNENDDCVNYGESAAVCPTGALVESAFKYVSNAWELRQIPASNPHSSDCELLYYEIKRRGIGEPREKIYRVSSDINFSVLHAAARFGWDFSNEQASKNEAVFNRIVRGIEDGEIKNIKFNSFITNEEARILELLRQKFKLALINDEALAYQKFLREFSKFSGAKFYNADSQTIKNSDFIVVCGTFLRSDAPNLGYAVNSACKLNKASGIYFHPFCDEGIKGFGKNFIHQPHATGLEAQILLWILQKFGRDLPEWLDAKLAAEFEISRAAAKQNLDEKPADSQNPENSAEANGAGNVASASGAENSASADGAENSAQNSENPAESKISNFARALGLDEQKIDEILAKKEHFSLIIGEDFIRTPNSATLARLAGLVQRYTPLKVLVVPPRTNSLGVALICELSAQMSAGETLGYNEAGDISFGVLEADLDAPSLVQQEGTFTNYDKRVVPTNAALDYGGYELNDIACALGVCAEYAIGYTPSLGADFEPIKFDDLENFYDNGGANHRGYELRNEELAASEDEFEISLSAPLRVGEGEILIYEANPLHQFNKFSGASSALGEAGALYLSPGIAEALGVSAGDVVKIYQADGASNDKKTSGAGKTSAANDKSGAARAKKMDRASDAHKADGAGDENSENGATELVNLKCEIVASVKIDPGFSGAYLPYFDEKLRGEIFFKTSRYASVKIEKISNSKGEGR
;
A
#
# COMPACT_ATOMS: atom_id res chain seq x y z
N MET A 1 -12.97 7.03 -30.63
CA MET A 1 -12.25 8.30 -30.42
C MET A 1 -13.07 9.43 -31.04
N ALA A 2 -13.34 10.45 -30.28
CA ALA A 2 -14.01 11.67 -30.70
C ALA A 2 -12.98 12.75 -31.04
N LYS A 3 -13.36 13.75 -31.84
CA LYS A 3 -12.50 14.91 -32.19
C LYS A 3 -13.19 16.19 -31.75
N ILE A 4 -12.50 17.00 -30.97
CA ILE A 4 -12.97 18.34 -30.58
C ILE A 4 -11.94 19.39 -31.02
N THR A 5 -12.39 20.64 -31.09
CA THR A 5 -11.50 21.78 -31.41
C THR A 5 -11.43 22.71 -30.19
N ILE A 6 -10.24 22.97 -29.68
CA ILE A 6 -10.01 23.91 -28.58
C ILE A 6 -9.12 25.06 -29.09
N ASP A 7 -9.63 26.28 -29.08
CA ASP A 7 -8.96 27.49 -29.59
C ASP A 7 -8.40 27.30 -31.00
N GLY A 8 -9.12 26.58 -31.87
CA GLY A 8 -8.70 26.27 -33.23
C GLY A 8 -7.77 25.08 -33.36
N LYS A 9 -7.32 24.45 -32.27
CA LYS A 9 -6.47 23.25 -32.28
C LYS A 9 -7.34 22.01 -32.24
N ALA A 10 -7.15 21.09 -33.20
CA ALA A 10 -7.84 19.79 -33.20
C ALA A 10 -7.24 18.89 -32.11
N CYS A 11 -8.09 18.31 -31.29
CA CYS A 11 -7.75 17.44 -30.16
C CYS A 11 -8.54 16.12 -30.28
N GLU A 12 -7.85 15.01 -30.22
CA GLU A 12 -8.47 13.68 -30.13
C GLU A 12 -8.77 13.34 -28.65
N CYS A 13 -9.92 12.74 -28.39
CA CYS A 13 -10.34 12.38 -27.03
C CYS A 13 -11.26 11.15 -27.05
N ASP A 14 -11.44 10.56 -25.90
CA ASP A 14 -12.47 9.56 -25.69
C ASP A 14 -13.83 10.24 -25.46
N GLU A 15 -14.89 9.61 -25.91
CA GLU A 15 -16.23 10.14 -25.67
C GLU A 15 -16.53 10.13 -24.17
N GLY A 16 -16.93 11.29 -23.64
CA GLY A 16 -17.21 11.44 -22.23
C GLY A 16 -16.00 11.80 -21.33
N GLU A 17 -14.82 11.99 -21.91
CA GLU A 17 -13.67 12.56 -21.20
C GLU A 17 -13.93 14.01 -20.82
N TYR A 18 -13.39 14.50 -19.68
CA TYR A 18 -13.56 15.89 -19.29
C TYR A 18 -12.74 16.83 -20.20
N ILE A 19 -13.37 17.91 -20.64
CA ILE A 19 -12.77 18.92 -21.53
C ILE A 19 -11.44 19.43 -20.98
N LEU A 20 -11.32 19.62 -19.64
CA LEU A 20 -10.10 20.09 -19.00
C LEU A 20 -8.93 19.09 -19.18
N GLN A 21 -9.18 17.80 -19.13
CA GLN A 21 -8.15 16.77 -19.32
C GLN A 21 -7.68 16.76 -20.77
N VAL A 22 -8.63 16.82 -21.74
CA VAL A 22 -8.30 16.92 -23.16
C VAL A 22 -7.46 18.17 -23.44
N ALA A 23 -7.84 19.33 -22.87
CA ALA A 23 -7.11 20.59 -23.03
C ALA A 23 -5.66 20.47 -22.53
N ARG A 24 -5.46 19.90 -21.32
CA ARG A 24 -4.13 19.68 -20.73
C ARG A 24 -3.25 18.81 -21.63
N ARG A 25 -3.77 17.65 -22.09
CA ARG A 25 -3.06 16.74 -23.01
C ARG A 25 -2.72 17.42 -24.34
N CYS A 26 -3.60 18.26 -24.83
CA CYS A 26 -3.36 19.03 -26.05
C CYS A 26 -2.47 20.28 -25.86
N GLY A 27 -1.98 20.55 -24.64
CA GLY A 27 -1.15 21.71 -24.34
C GLY A 27 -1.91 23.04 -24.34
N VAL A 28 -3.23 23.01 -24.12
CA VAL A 28 -4.07 24.22 -23.94
C VAL A 28 -4.28 24.49 -22.47
N PHE A 29 -3.77 25.61 -21.97
CA PHE A 29 -3.88 25.96 -20.58
C PHE A 29 -5.27 26.54 -20.23
N ILE A 30 -5.95 25.89 -19.28
CA ILE A 30 -7.19 26.39 -18.68
C ILE A 30 -7.00 26.39 -17.15
N PRO A 31 -7.13 27.55 -16.45
CA PRO A 31 -6.88 27.62 -15.02
C PRO A 31 -7.90 26.84 -14.22
N ALA A 32 -7.45 26.09 -13.20
CA ALA A 32 -8.31 25.28 -12.34
C ALA A 32 -7.66 24.99 -10.98
N LEU A 33 -7.95 25.80 -9.95
CA LEU A 33 -7.37 25.65 -8.61
C LEU A 33 -8.00 24.51 -7.77
N CYS A 34 -9.22 24.08 -8.08
CA CYS A 34 -9.92 23.06 -7.28
C CYS A 34 -9.89 21.67 -7.91
N TYR A 35 -9.50 21.55 -9.16
CA TYR A 35 -9.52 20.28 -9.88
C TYR A 35 -8.25 19.48 -9.62
N LEU A 36 -8.43 18.23 -9.27
CA LEU A 36 -7.37 17.25 -9.11
C LEU A 36 -7.58 16.16 -10.18
N SER A 37 -6.54 15.86 -10.97
CA SER A 37 -6.61 14.78 -11.96
C SER A 37 -6.90 13.44 -11.28
N GLY A 38 -7.82 12.67 -11.84
CA GLY A 38 -8.25 11.41 -11.22
C GLY A 38 -9.16 11.58 -9.98
N GLY A 39 -9.64 12.80 -9.67
CA GLY A 39 -10.56 13.08 -8.57
C GLY A 39 -11.89 13.63 -9.05
N THR A 40 -12.88 13.62 -8.17
CA THR A 40 -14.23 14.16 -8.42
C THR A 40 -14.18 15.69 -8.53
N PRO A 41 -14.71 16.30 -9.61
CA PRO A 41 -14.78 17.76 -9.73
C PRO A 41 -15.65 18.41 -8.64
N THR A 42 -15.07 19.31 -7.85
CA THR A 42 -15.79 20.03 -6.78
C THR A 42 -16.50 21.30 -7.25
N LEU A 43 -16.12 21.86 -8.40
CA LEU A 43 -16.59 23.14 -8.94
C LEU A 43 -16.41 24.33 -7.98
N ALA A 44 -15.48 24.20 -7.02
CA ALA A 44 -15.27 25.18 -5.97
C ALA A 44 -14.72 26.51 -6.51
N CYS A 45 -13.73 26.47 -7.44
CA CYS A 45 -13.04 27.68 -7.90
C CYS A 45 -13.71 28.35 -9.12
N ARG A 46 -14.45 27.62 -9.94
CA ARG A 46 -15.09 28.12 -11.18
C ARG A 46 -14.19 28.75 -12.24
N LEU A 47 -12.86 28.68 -12.07
CA LEU A 47 -11.89 29.27 -13.00
C LEU A 47 -11.83 28.55 -14.35
N CYS A 48 -12.20 27.26 -14.38
CA CYS A 48 -12.14 26.42 -15.56
C CYS A 48 -13.30 26.65 -16.57
N MET A 49 -14.00 27.80 -16.46
CA MET A 49 -15.04 28.15 -17.40
C MET A 49 -14.51 28.31 -18.83
N VAL A 50 -15.25 27.80 -19.79
CA VAL A 50 -14.96 27.89 -21.24
C VAL A 50 -16.29 28.10 -21.99
N GLU A 51 -16.22 28.52 -23.23
CA GLU A 51 -17.36 28.52 -24.14
C GLU A 51 -17.28 27.28 -25.01
N ALA A 52 -18.27 26.39 -24.93
CA ALA A 52 -18.41 25.20 -25.75
C ALA A 52 -19.71 25.29 -26.55
N ASP A 53 -19.59 25.24 -27.87
CA ASP A 53 -20.73 25.38 -28.80
C ASP A 53 -21.63 26.58 -28.47
N GLY A 54 -21.02 27.74 -28.15
CA GLY A 54 -21.71 28.99 -27.80
C GLY A 54 -22.33 29.00 -26.39
N LYS A 55 -22.02 28.04 -25.53
CA LYS A 55 -22.51 28.00 -24.15
C LYS A 55 -21.36 28.00 -23.16
N ARG A 56 -21.49 28.78 -22.06
CA ARG A 56 -20.55 28.76 -20.96
C ARG A 56 -20.71 27.46 -20.15
N VAL A 57 -19.62 26.70 -20.01
CA VAL A 57 -19.51 25.48 -19.22
C VAL A 57 -18.26 25.47 -18.37
N TYR A 58 -18.18 24.60 -17.35
CA TYR A 58 -16.97 24.37 -16.55
C TYR A 58 -16.25 23.14 -17.10
N SER A 59 -15.08 23.34 -17.72
CA SER A 59 -14.35 22.28 -18.42
C SER A 59 -13.93 21.10 -17.53
N CYS A 60 -13.76 21.30 -16.21
CA CYS A 60 -13.44 20.22 -15.27
C CYS A 60 -14.62 19.25 -15.03
N ASN A 61 -15.85 19.61 -15.39
CA ASN A 61 -17.06 18.78 -15.22
C ASN A 61 -17.82 18.54 -16.53
N ALA A 62 -17.56 19.34 -17.57
CA ALA A 62 -18.17 19.17 -18.88
C ALA A 62 -17.44 18.09 -19.66
N LYS A 63 -18.19 17.19 -20.28
CA LYS A 63 -17.69 16.06 -21.05
C LYS A 63 -17.55 16.41 -22.52
N ALA A 64 -16.45 16.00 -23.12
CA ALA A 64 -16.18 16.14 -24.55
C ALA A 64 -17.18 15.31 -25.38
N LYS A 65 -17.62 15.86 -26.50
CA LYS A 65 -18.46 15.20 -27.49
C LYS A 65 -17.88 15.47 -28.88
N ASP A 66 -18.04 14.51 -29.77
CA ASP A 66 -17.51 14.62 -31.13
C ASP A 66 -18.01 15.90 -31.85
N GLY A 67 -17.11 16.57 -32.53
CA GLY A 67 -17.35 17.81 -33.26
C GLY A 67 -17.49 19.09 -32.43
N MET A 68 -17.32 19.01 -31.09
CA MET A 68 -17.46 20.16 -30.19
C MET A 68 -16.39 21.23 -30.47
N VAL A 69 -16.80 22.50 -30.49
CA VAL A 69 -15.91 23.66 -30.65
C VAL A 69 -15.86 24.44 -29.35
N ILE A 70 -14.63 24.64 -28.84
CA ILE A 70 -14.38 25.21 -27.52
C ILE A 70 -13.45 26.40 -27.65
N TYR A 71 -13.79 27.47 -26.98
CA TYR A 71 -12.96 28.64 -26.76
C TYR A 71 -12.60 28.75 -25.29
N SER A 72 -11.30 28.69 -24.99
CA SER A 72 -10.80 28.74 -23.62
C SER A 72 -10.81 30.13 -23.04
N ARG A 73 -10.85 31.17 -23.86
CA ARG A 73 -10.78 32.58 -23.49
C ARG A 73 -11.78 33.42 -24.30
N SER A 74 -12.37 34.41 -23.65
CA SER A 74 -13.07 35.54 -24.25
C SER A 74 -12.94 36.72 -23.29
N PRO A 75 -13.19 37.97 -23.72
CA PRO A 75 -13.20 39.14 -22.84
C PRO A 75 -14.06 38.95 -21.58
N GLU A 76 -15.22 38.32 -21.72
CA GLU A 76 -16.16 38.04 -20.63
C GLU A 76 -15.61 36.98 -19.67
N ILE A 77 -15.01 35.89 -20.20
CA ILE A 77 -14.39 34.84 -19.40
C ILE A 77 -13.19 35.39 -18.62
N ASP A 78 -12.35 36.21 -19.26
CA ASP A 78 -11.16 36.77 -18.64
C ASP A 78 -11.55 37.78 -17.54
N ALA A 79 -12.55 38.62 -17.75
CA ALA A 79 -13.06 39.52 -16.73
C ALA A 79 -13.64 38.79 -15.50
N GLU A 80 -14.36 37.69 -15.72
CA GLU A 80 -14.90 36.86 -14.64
C GLU A 80 -13.74 36.17 -13.85
N ARG A 81 -12.75 35.64 -14.54
CA ARG A 81 -11.56 35.03 -13.91
C ARG A 81 -10.75 36.03 -13.09
N GLU A 82 -10.63 37.27 -13.60
CA GLU A 82 -9.98 38.36 -12.86
C GLU A 82 -10.74 38.68 -11.57
N ALA A 83 -12.08 38.83 -11.67
CA ALA A 83 -12.92 39.07 -10.51
C ALA A 83 -12.83 37.93 -9.47
N ILE A 84 -12.81 36.66 -9.90
CA ILE A 84 -12.61 35.50 -9.02
C ILE A 84 -11.24 35.59 -8.35
N THR A 85 -10.19 35.93 -9.09
CA THR A 85 -8.83 36.06 -8.55
C THR A 85 -8.76 37.16 -7.49
N GLN A 86 -9.39 38.30 -7.74
CA GLN A 86 -9.52 39.38 -6.74
C GLN A 86 -10.24 38.89 -5.47
N VAL A 87 -11.33 38.09 -5.63
CA VAL A 87 -12.05 37.49 -4.49
C VAL A 87 -11.15 36.60 -3.65
N TYR A 88 -10.31 35.75 -4.26
CA TYR A 88 -9.36 34.95 -3.51
C TYR A 88 -8.33 35.79 -2.76
N CYS A 89 -7.95 36.95 -3.30
CA CYS A 89 -6.99 37.85 -2.69
C CYS A 89 -7.59 38.80 -1.65
N ILE A 90 -8.91 38.76 -1.37
CA ILE A 90 -9.53 39.68 -0.40
C ILE A 90 -8.93 39.53 1.00
N ASN A 91 -8.89 38.31 1.51
CA ASN A 91 -8.46 38.00 2.87
C ASN A 91 -7.19 37.13 2.91
N HIS A 92 -6.65 36.77 1.76
CA HIS A 92 -5.42 35.99 1.68
C HIS A 92 -4.23 36.92 1.98
N PRO A 93 -3.45 36.65 3.04
CA PRO A 93 -2.27 37.45 3.34
C PRO A 93 -1.27 37.39 2.19
N MET A 94 -0.96 38.52 1.57
CA MET A 94 -0.01 38.62 0.45
C MET A 94 1.44 38.64 0.92
N ALA A 95 1.75 37.79 1.90
CA ALA A 95 3.09 37.65 2.49
C ALA A 95 3.91 36.57 1.75
N CYS A 96 3.87 36.55 0.41
CA CYS A 96 4.48 35.53 -0.41
C CYS A 96 5.98 35.33 -0.16
N GLY A 97 6.70 36.40 0.21
CA GLY A 97 8.15 36.33 0.46
C GLY A 97 8.55 35.47 1.67
N VAL A 98 7.59 35.14 2.57
CA VAL A 98 7.82 34.32 3.77
C VAL A 98 6.89 33.11 3.81
N CYS A 99 6.17 32.85 2.74
CA CYS A 99 5.26 31.72 2.63
C CYS A 99 6.00 30.49 2.11
N ASP A 100 5.82 29.34 2.75
CA ASP A 100 6.46 28.08 2.35
C ASP A 100 6.12 27.64 0.92
N GLN A 101 4.97 28.08 0.40
CA GLN A 101 4.51 27.76 -0.96
C GLN A 101 5.02 28.77 -2.01
N SER A 102 5.84 29.74 -1.64
CA SER A 102 6.31 30.74 -2.58
C SER A 102 7.13 30.11 -3.72
N GLY A 103 6.83 30.51 -4.96
CA GLY A 103 7.45 29.94 -6.17
C GLY A 103 6.72 28.71 -6.76
N GLU A 104 5.89 28.03 -5.98
CA GLU A 104 5.06 26.89 -6.44
C GLU A 104 3.56 27.10 -6.14
N CYS A 105 3.16 28.28 -5.65
CA CYS A 105 1.78 28.61 -5.32
C CYS A 105 0.94 28.86 -6.58
N GLU A 106 -0.07 28.03 -6.81
CA GLU A 106 -0.97 28.18 -7.96
C GLU A 106 -1.80 29.47 -7.90
N LEU A 107 -2.13 29.99 -6.70
CA LEU A 107 -2.83 31.27 -6.55
C LEU A 107 -1.92 32.44 -6.94
N GLN A 108 -0.65 32.40 -6.57
CA GLN A 108 0.36 33.39 -6.97
C GLN A 108 0.50 33.42 -8.49
N ASN A 109 0.64 32.26 -9.11
CA ASN A 109 0.74 32.12 -10.56
C ASN A 109 -0.53 32.61 -11.27
N LEU A 110 -1.71 32.31 -10.70
CA LEU A 110 -2.99 32.81 -11.24
C LEU A 110 -3.08 34.33 -11.16
N ALA A 111 -2.70 34.95 -10.05
CA ALA A 111 -2.73 36.40 -9.88
C ALA A 111 -1.83 37.10 -10.91
N HIS A 112 -0.64 36.56 -11.18
CA HIS A 112 0.25 37.02 -12.24
C HIS A 112 -0.37 36.84 -13.64
N LEU A 113 -0.93 35.68 -13.93
CA LEU A 113 -1.55 35.39 -15.22
C LEU A 113 -2.73 36.32 -15.51
N MET A 114 -3.57 36.58 -14.52
CA MET A 114 -4.74 37.46 -14.64
C MET A 114 -4.37 38.93 -14.52
N ARG A 115 -3.10 39.27 -14.25
CA ARG A 115 -2.59 40.64 -14.06
C ARG A 115 -3.41 41.44 -13.01
N THR A 116 -3.76 40.75 -11.92
CA THR A 116 -4.54 41.33 -10.83
C THR A 116 -3.74 42.39 -10.07
N ASN A 117 -3.81 43.62 -10.53
CA ASN A 117 -3.03 44.76 -9.97
C ASN A 117 -3.85 45.63 -9.03
N THR A 118 -5.16 45.45 -9.01
CA THR A 118 -6.09 46.24 -8.21
C THR A 118 -7.00 45.29 -7.42
N GLN A 119 -7.48 45.77 -6.27
CA GLN A 119 -8.47 45.06 -5.47
C GLN A 119 -9.76 45.89 -5.40
N SER A 120 -10.78 45.40 -6.07
CA SER A 120 -12.10 46.08 -6.12
C SER A 120 -12.98 45.75 -4.92
N TYR A 121 -12.60 44.77 -4.14
CA TYR A 121 -13.37 44.26 -3.01
C TYR A 121 -12.52 44.32 -1.75
N ALA A 122 -13.09 44.81 -0.65
CA ALA A 122 -12.40 44.87 0.64
C ALA A 122 -13.35 44.53 1.77
N ILE A 123 -12.99 43.53 2.57
CA ILE A 123 -13.76 43.09 3.73
C ILE A 123 -12.81 42.80 4.87
N ARG A 124 -13.23 43.23 6.08
CA ARG A 124 -12.49 42.89 7.29
C ARG A 124 -12.61 41.41 7.56
N ASP A 125 -11.48 40.76 7.79
CA ASP A 125 -11.41 39.36 8.25
C ASP A 125 -10.81 39.26 9.66
N THR A 126 -11.07 38.16 10.35
CA THR A 126 -10.51 37.86 11.66
C THR A 126 -9.21 37.08 11.49
N ALA A 127 -8.18 37.48 12.17
CA ALA A 127 -6.94 36.70 12.25
C ALA A 127 -7.21 35.33 12.87
N ARG A 128 -6.63 34.28 12.31
CA ARG A 128 -6.74 32.91 12.77
C ARG A 128 -5.37 32.34 13.06
N GLU A 129 -5.30 31.59 14.12
CA GLU A 129 -4.05 30.91 14.51
C GLU A 129 -3.76 29.75 13.57
N VAL A 130 -2.47 29.53 13.29
CA VAL A 130 -1.98 28.34 12.60
C VAL A 130 -2.20 27.14 13.51
N GLN A 131 -2.71 26.06 12.93
CA GLN A 131 -3.02 24.84 13.66
C GLN A 131 -1.94 23.79 13.37
N ASP A 132 -1.40 23.21 14.43
CA ASP A 132 -0.53 22.04 14.35
C ASP A 132 -1.39 20.78 14.32
N TRP A 133 -1.24 20.01 13.25
CA TRP A 133 -1.92 18.74 13.05
C TRP A 133 -0.95 17.55 13.09
N GLY A 134 0.21 17.71 13.70
CA GLY A 134 1.26 16.71 13.75
C GLY A 134 2.16 16.77 12.52
N TYR A 135 2.04 15.81 11.62
CA TYR A 135 2.81 15.81 10.37
C TYR A 135 2.43 16.94 9.40
N LEU A 136 1.25 17.51 9.56
CA LEU A 136 0.75 18.62 8.75
C LEU A 136 0.51 19.86 9.59
N SER A 137 0.80 21.03 9.02
CA SER A 137 0.50 22.35 9.57
C SER A 137 -0.57 23.02 8.71
N TYR A 138 -1.63 23.54 9.34
CA TYR A 138 -2.72 24.21 8.65
C TYR A 138 -2.84 25.68 9.03
N ASP A 139 -2.72 26.57 8.04
CA ASP A 139 -3.00 27.99 8.17
C ASP A 139 -4.36 28.33 7.57
N PRO A 140 -5.39 28.56 8.40
CA PRO A 140 -6.73 28.90 7.92
C PRO A 140 -6.77 30.21 7.12
N SER A 141 -5.81 31.13 7.35
CA SER A 141 -5.76 32.42 6.66
C SER A 141 -5.35 32.29 5.20
N LEU A 142 -4.54 31.26 4.86
CA LEU A 142 -4.09 30.97 3.51
C LEU A 142 -5.03 30.04 2.75
N CYS A 143 -6.06 29.50 3.43
CA CYS A 143 -6.98 28.54 2.83
C CYS A 143 -7.97 29.21 1.88
N ILE A 144 -8.00 28.78 0.62
CA ILE A 144 -8.93 29.22 -0.42
C ILE A 144 -10.15 28.30 -0.59
N VAL A 145 -10.32 27.33 0.28
CA VAL A 145 -11.45 26.36 0.31
C VAL A 145 -11.68 25.69 -1.06
N CYS A 146 -10.59 25.30 -1.72
CA CYS A 146 -10.65 24.60 -3.00
C CYS A 146 -11.08 23.12 -2.86
N GLU A 147 -11.02 22.56 -1.65
CA GLU A 147 -11.34 21.18 -1.30
C GLU A 147 -10.45 20.10 -1.95
N ARG A 148 -9.31 20.45 -2.55
CA ARG A 148 -8.39 19.43 -3.08
C ARG A 148 -7.91 18.45 -2.00
N CYS A 149 -7.60 18.92 -0.79
CA CYS A 149 -7.19 18.08 0.34
C CYS A 149 -8.30 17.07 0.73
N ILE A 150 -9.57 17.51 0.73
CA ILE A 150 -10.71 16.62 0.98
C ILE A 150 -10.85 15.61 -0.16
N THR A 151 -10.74 16.07 -1.42
CA THR A 151 -10.81 15.20 -2.60
C THR A 151 -9.67 14.17 -2.60
N ALA A 152 -8.43 14.59 -2.29
CA ALA A 152 -7.29 13.67 -2.20
C ALA A 152 -7.54 12.59 -1.12
N ALA A 153 -7.97 12.99 0.07
CA ALA A 153 -8.28 12.04 1.14
C ALA A 153 -9.38 11.04 0.74
N LYS A 154 -10.50 11.53 0.17
CA LYS A 154 -11.65 10.68 -0.19
C LYS A 154 -11.44 9.84 -1.45
N ASP A 155 -10.96 10.47 -2.52
CA ASP A 155 -10.96 9.85 -3.84
C ASP A 155 -9.67 9.08 -4.13
N ARG A 156 -8.51 9.49 -3.54
CA ARG A 156 -7.26 8.78 -3.65
C ARG A 156 -7.05 7.83 -2.47
N LEU A 157 -6.97 8.38 -1.25
CA LEU A 157 -6.64 7.58 -0.07
C LEU A 157 -7.80 6.73 0.47
N GLY A 158 -9.05 7.03 0.08
CA GLY A 158 -10.22 6.27 0.52
C GLY A 158 -10.69 6.58 1.96
N VAL A 159 -10.22 7.69 2.54
CA VAL A 159 -10.49 8.06 3.93
C VAL A 159 -11.23 9.37 4.06
N ASP A 160 -12.03 9.50 5.10
CA ASP A 160 -12.77 10.73 5.43
C ASP A 160 -11.99 11.55 6.47
N ALA A 161 -10.78 12.03 6.06
CA ALA A 161 -9.84 12.69 6.97
C ALA A 161 -10.22 14.13 7.27
N PHE A 162 -10.81 14.86 6.31
CA PHE A 162 -11.07 16.29 6.41
C PHE A 162 -12.53 16.64 6.09
N LYS A 163 -13.04 17.66 6.77
CA LYS A 163 -14.40 18.17 6.62
C LYS A 163 -14.42 19.68 6.46
N LEU A 164 -15.51 20.20 5.88
CA LEU A 164 -15.80 21.63 5.89
C LEU A 164 -16.42 22.05 7.22
N VAL A 165 -15.94 23.15 7.77
CA VAL A 165 -16.48 23.79 8.99
C VAL A 165 -16.80 25.25 8.73
N PRO A 166 -17.70 25.89 9.50
CA PRO A 166 -18.00 27.31 9.34
C PRO A 166 -16.78 28.19 9.59
N ARG A 167 -16.55 29.16 8.70
CA ARG A 167 -15.43 30.11 8.80
C ARG A 167 -15.72 31.26 9.78
N GLY A 168 -16.93 31.82 9.74
CA GLY A 168 -17.23 33.11 10.36
C GLY A 168 -16.63 34.29 9.56
N GLY A 169 -16.73 35.50 10.08
CA GLY A 169 -16.29 36.75 9.45
C GLY A 169 -17.46 37.64 9.02
N ASP A 170 -17.16 38.86 8.51
CA ASP A 170 -18.13 39.84 8.13
C ASP A 170 -18.85 39.49 6.81
N ALA A 171 -20.10 39.92 6.67
CA ALA A 171 -20.84 39.74 5.43
C ALA A 171 -20.51 40.86 4.42
N LEU A 172 -20.61 40.53 3.11
CA LEU A 172 -20.55 41.55 2.05
C LEU A 172 -21.63 42.62 2.22
N SER A 173 -21.29 43.90 2.00
CA SER A 173 -22.25 44.95 1.84
C SER A 173 -23.12 44.71 0.57
N LYS A 174 -24.27 45.33 0.49
CA LYS A 174 -25.11 45.22 -0.68
C LYS A 174 -24.40 45.71 -1.95
N GLU A 175 -23.73 46.85 -1.86
CA GLU A 175 -22.97 47.43 -2.96
C GLU A 175 -21.87 46.49 -3.47
N GLN A 176 -21.12 45.88 -2.56
CA GLN A 176 -20.10 44.89 -2.93
C GLN A 176 -20.67 43.65 -3.60
N LYS A 177 -21.81 43.17 -3.07
CA LYS A 177 -22.52 42.02 -3.66
C LYS A 177 -23.01 42.33 -5.07
N ASP A 178 -23.62 43.51 -5.25
CA ASP A 178 -24.18 43.97 -6.53
C ASP A 178 -23.07 44.25 -7.58
N ALA A 179 -21.85 44.60 -7.13
CA ALA A 179 -20.69 44.84 -7.99
C ALA A 179 -19.95 43.55 -8.36
N MET A 180 -20.20 42.42 -7.69
CA MET A 180 -19.52 41.16 -8.01
C MET A 180 -20.19 40.41 -9.16
N PRO A 181 -19.40 39.92 -10.16
CA PRO A 181 -19.92 38.95 -11.13
C PRO A 181 -20.44 37.68 -10.45
N LYS A 182 -21.36 36.99 -11.12
CA LYS A 182 -22.08 35.84 -10.57
C LYS A 182 -21.18 34.75 -10.02
N ASP A 183 -20.15 34.39 -10.76
CA ASP A 183 -19.24 33.29 -10.36
C ASP A 183 -18.27 33.76 -9.26
N ALA A 184 -17.77 34.99 -9.30
CA ALA A 184 -17.00 35.60 -8.23
C ALA A 184 -17.78 35.66 -6.91
N TYR A 185 -19.06 36.07 -6.95
CA TYR A 185 -19.92 36.02 -5.79
C TYR A 185 -20.16 34.62 -5.23
N ALA A 186 -20.31 33.63 -6.10
CA ALA A 186 -20.44 32.25 -5.67
C ALA A 186 -19.18 31.70 -4.98
N VAL A 187 -18.00 32.02 -5.49
CA VAL A 187 -16.71 31.70 -4.85
C VAL A 187 -16.59 32.40 -3.50
N TRP A 188 -16.88 33.69 -3.44
CA TRP A 188 -16.88 34.45 -2.18
C TRP A 188 -17.80 33.83 -1.13
N ASN A 189 -19.06 33.54 -1.50
CA ASN A 189 -20.04 32.99 -0.58
C ASN A 189 -19.59 31.66 0.05
N LYS A 190 -18.81 30.87 -0.69
CA LYS A 190 -18.18 29.65 -0.18
C LYS A 190 -17.01 29.95 0.75
N LEU A 191 -16.10 30.83 0.36
CA LEU A 191 -14.96 31.26 1.16
C LEU A 191 -15.37 31.82 2.52
N GLN A 192 -16.42 32.63 2.55
CA GLN A 192 -16.92 33.25 3.77
C GLN A 192 -17.52 32.23 4.76
N LYS A 193 -18.09 31.14 4.24
CA LYS A 193 -18.83 30.18 5.07
C LYS A 193 -18.01 29.01 5.57
N SER A 194 -16.88 28.71 4.96
CA SER A 194 -16.22 27.43 5.15
C SER A 194 -14.72 27.54 5.36
N LEU A 195 -14.20 26.65 6.19
CA LEU A 195 -12.80 26.28 6.37
C LEU A 195 -12.68 24.76 6.37
N ILE A 196 -11.45 24.29 6.44
CA ILE A 196 -11.13 22.87 6.56
C ILE A 196 -10.82 22.53 8.02
N ALA A 197 -11.25 21.37 8.49
CA ALA A 197 -10.86 20.81 9.77
C ALA A 197 -10.68 19.30 9.65
N ARG A 198 -9.92 18.70 10.57
CA ARG A 198 -9.84 17.23 10.69
C ARG A 198 -11.18 16.65 11.13
N VAL A 199 -11.51 15.45 10.68
CA VAL A 199 -12.67 14.69 11.16
C VAL A 199 -12.38 14.13 12.55
N ASN A 200 -11.19 13.51 12.73
CA ASN A 200 -10.67 13.09 14.02
C ASN A 200 -9.61 14.09 14.50
N GLU A 201 -9.89 14.79 15.58
CA GLU A 201 -9.00 15.83 16.13
C GLU A 201 -7.71 15.25 16.75
N ASN A 202 -7.68 13.97 17.09
CA ASN A 202 -6.52 13.29 17.66
C ASN A 202 -5.62 12.62 16.61
N ASP A 203 -5.97 12.71 15.31
CA ASP A 203 -5.17 12.16 14.23
C ASP A 203 -3.95 13.06 13.97
N ASP A 204 -2.76 12.47 13.90
CA ASP A 204 -1.50 13.18 13.62
C ASP A 204 -1.26 13.46 12.14
N CYS A 205 -2.16 13.02 11.28
CA CYS A 205 -2.13 13.23 9.82
C CYS A 205 -0.94 12.59 9.08
N VAL A 206 -0.22 11.64 9.66
CA VAL A 206 0.92 10.96 9.02
C VAL A 206 0.55 10.35 7.67
N ASN A 207 -0.67 9.78 7.57
CA ASN A 207 -1.16 9.13 6.35
C ASN A 207 -1.76 10.09 5.33
N TYR A 208 -1.79 11.39 5.59
CA TYR A 208 -2.46 12.39 4.74
C TYR A 208 -1.50 13.39 4.09
N GLY A 209 -0.22 13.08 4.00
CA GLY A 209 0.79 13.91 3.32
C GLY A 209 0.42 14.24 1.86
N GLU A 210 -0.29 13.33 1.19
CA GLU A 210 -0.84 13.56 -0.15
C GLU A 210 -1.82 14.75 -0.18
N SER A 211 -2.61 14.96 0.89
CA SER A 211 -3.52 16.10 0.99
C SER A 211 -2.79 17.44 1.11
N ALA A 212 -1.60 17.46 1.71
CA ALA A 212 -0.74 18.64 1.72
C ALA A 212 -0.11 18.87 0.34
N ALA A 213 0.39 17.82 -0.31
CA ALA A 213 1.02 17.91 -1.62
C ALA A 213 0.09 18.51 -2.70
N VAL A 214 -1.21 18.25 -2.64
CA VAL A 214 -2.19 18.81 -3.60
C VAL A 214 -2.70 20.20 -3.21
N CYS A 215 -2.29 20.78 -2.09
CA CYS A 215 -2.75 22.10 -1.68
C CYS A 215 -2.17 23.16 -2.62
N PRO A 216 -3.02 23.99 -3.29
CA PRO A 216 -2.57 24.97 -4.28
C PRO A 216 -1.98 26.24 -3.64
N THR A 217 -1.98 26.33 -2.31
CA THR A 217 -1.47 27.48 -1.51
C THR A 217 -0.73 26.96 -0.29
N GLY A 218 -0.05 27.85 0.43
CA GLY A 218 0.65 27.50 1.69
C GLY A 218 -0.29 27.25 2.89
N ALA A 219 -1.58 26.94 2.66
CA ALA A 219 -2.53 26.71 3.72
C ALA A 219 -2.34 25.37 4.44
N LEU A 220 -1.97 24.34 3.71
CA LEU A 220 -1.70 23.01 4.26
C LEU A 220 -0.34 22.56 3.75
N VAL A 221 0.62 22.41 4.67
CA VAL A 221 2.02 22.09 4.38
C VAL A 221 2.52 21.02 5.34
N GLU A 222 3.60 20.33 4.98
CA GLU A 222 4.29 19.41 5.88
C GLU A 222 4.93 20.17 7.04
N SER A 223 4.66 19.77 8.28
CA SER A 223 5.14 20.48 9.49
C SER A 223 6.66 20.58 9.54
N ALA A 224 7.37 19.53 9.13
CA ALA A 224 8.83 19.51 9.10
C ALA A 224 9.45 20.47 8.06
N PHE A 225 8.69 20.87 7.03
CA PHE A 225 9.15 21.79 5.99
C PHE A 225 8.81 23.25 6.30
N LYS A 226 7.88 23.50 7.24
CA LYS A 226 7.37 24.83 7.53
C LYS A 226 8.48 25.82 7.95
N TYR A 227 8.64 26.91 7.19
CA TYR A 227 9.66 27.95 7.38
C TYR A 227 11.12 27.46 7.25
N VAL A 228 11.35 26.35 6.56
CA VAL A 228 12.69 25.75 6.45
C VAL A 228 13.37 26.14 5.14
N SER A 229 12.65 26.15 4.03
CA SER A 229 13.21 26.48 2.70
C SER A 229 12.11 26.96 1.74
N ASN A 230 12.54 27.59 0.65
CA ASN A 230 11.66 27.89 -0.49
C ASN A 230 11.94 26.92 -1.65
N ALA A 231 10.93 26.67 -2.48
CA ALA A 231 11.04 25.73 -3.60
C ALA A 231 12.17 26.04 -4.57
N TRP A 232 12.42 27.32 -4.86
CA TRP A 232 13.52 27.74 -5.78
C TRP A 232 14.93 27.54 -5.24
N GLU A 233 15.08 27.24 -3.95
CA GLU A 233 16.38 26.93 -3.34
C GLU A 233 16.71 25.43 -3.44
N LEU A 234 15.74 24.62 -3.79
CA LEU A 234 15.83 23.16 -3.80
C LEU A 234 16.07 22.63 -5.22
N ARG A 235 16.93 21.64 -5.33
CA ARG A 235 17.14 20.86 -6.53
C ARG A 235 16.33 19.57 -6.41
N GLN A 236 15.53 19.26 -7.41
CA GLN A 236 14.76 18.02 -7.47
C GLN A 236 15.57 16.90 -8.10
N ILE A 237 15.65 15.78 -7.43
CA ILE A 237 16.25 14.53 -7.93
C ILE A 237 15.12 13.54 -8.17
N PRO A 238 14.81 13.18 -9.43
CA PRO A 238 13.81 12.19 -9.74
C PRO A 238 14.28 10.80 -9.30
N ALA A 239 13.45 10.12 -8.54
CA ALA A 239 13.74 8.78 -8.05
C ALA A 239 12.47 7.93 -8.02
N SER A 240 12.60 6.67 -7.70
CA SER A 240 11.51 5.74 -7.51
C SER A 240 11.37 5.38 -6.03
N ASN A 241 10.13 5.27 -5.54
CA ASN A 241 9.85 4.90 -4.16
C ASN A 241 10.55 3.58 -3.78
N PRO A 242 11.51 3.61 -2.85
CA PRO A 242 12.28 2.42 -2.48
C PRO A 242 11.62 1.59 -1.38
N HIS A 243 10.45 1.98 -0.87
CA HIS A 243 9.81 1.35 0.28
C HIS A 243 8.74 0.32 -0.07
N SER A 244 8.22 0.33 -1.29
CA SER A 244 7.16 -0.60 -1.73
C SER A 244 7.28 -0.96 -3.21
N SER A 245 6.65 -2.07 -3.60
CA SER A 245 6.73 -2.63 -4.95
C SER A 245 5.99 -1.81 -6.04
N ASP A 246 5.38 -0.69 -5.68
CA ASP A 246 4.87 0.29 -6.64
C ASP A 246 6.02 1.05 -7.33
N CYS A 247 7.12 1.27 -6.63
CA CYS A 247 8.24 2.09 -7.06
C CYS A 247 7.77 3.42 -7.68
N GLU A 248 6.77 4.08 -7.06
CA GLU A 248 6.14 5.28 -7.62
C GLU A 248 7.14 6.44 -7.75
N LEU A 249 6.90 7.32 -8.73
CA LEU A 249 7.74 8.49 -8.96
C LEU A 249 7.72 9.42 -7.76
N LEU A 250 8.90 9.77 -7.29
CA LEU A 250 9.10 10.81 -6.28
C LEU A 250 10.28 11.70 -6.67
N TYR A 251 10.35 12.88 -6.05
CA TYR A 251 11.46 13.80 -6.17
C TYR A 251 12.02 14.07 -4.77
N TYR A 252 13.29 13.72 -4.56
CA TYR A 252 14.04 14.21 -3.41
C TYR A 252 14.40 15.67 -3.64
N GLU A 253 14.00 16.56 -2.75
CA GLU A 253 14.27 17.98 -2.83
C GLU A 253 15.40 18.35 -1.88
N ILE A 254 16.57 18.65 -2.48
CA ILE A 254 17.83 18.76 -1.78
C ILE A 254 18.46 20.16 -1.94
N LYS A 255 19.22 20.57 -0.93
CA LYS A 255 20.18 21.69 -1.02
C LYS A 255 21.31 21.49 -0.01
N ARG A 256 22.37 22.28 -0.13
CA ARG A 256 23.45 22.31 0.86
C ARG A 256 22.94 22.80 2.22
N ARG A 257 23.44 22.22 3.31
CA ARG A 257 23.01 22.53 4.69
C ARG A 257 23.30 23.99 5.08
N GLY A 258 24.38 24.60 4.58
CA GLY A 258 24.76 25.96 4.90
C GLY A 258 26.02 26.43 4.18
N ILE A 259 26.41 27.67 4.44
CA ILE A 259 27.63 28.28 3.88
C ILE A 259 28.84 27.58 4.53
N GLY A 260 29.66 26.94 3.69
CA GLY A 260 30.85 26.22 4.15
C GLY A 260 30.65 24.74 4.44
N GLU A 261 29.42 24.24 4.43
CA GLU A 261 29.14 22.81 4.49
C GLU A 261 28.99 22.22 3.08
N PRO A 262 29.88 21.34 2.65
CA PRO A 262 29.84 20.79 1.29
C PRO A 262 28.69 19.80 1.08
N ARG A 263 28.18 19.18 2.17
CA ARG A 263 27.17 18.11 2.10
C ARG A 263 25.77 18.64 1.84
N GLU A 264 25.07 17.97 0.94
CA GLU A 264 23.67 18.19 0.66
C GLU A 264 22.78 17.49 1.69
N LYS A 265 21.55 17.95 1.82
CA LYS A 265 20.52 17.35 2.68
C LYS A 265 19.20 17.35 1.94
N ILE A 266 18.40 16.29 2.16
CA ILE A 266 17.00 16.23 1.75
C ILE A 266 16.18 17.10 2.70
N TYR A 267 15.30 17.93 2.16
CA TYR A 267 14.42 18.82 2.91
C TYR A 267 12.97 18.37 2.89
N ARG A 268 12.54 17.77 1.80
CA ARG A 268 11.23 17.11 1.65
C ARG A 268 11.24 16.15 0.46
N VAL A 269 10.17 15.34 0.37
CA VAL A 269 9.89 14.50 -0.80
C VAL A 269 8.61 14.99 -1.44
N SER A 270 8.67 15.33 -2.73
CA SER A 270 7.52 15.72 -3.54
C SER A 270 7.17 14.67 -4.61
N SER A 271 6.04 14.85 -5.28
CA SER A 271 5.55 13.95 -6.32
C SER A 271 4.92 14.76 -7.46
N ASP A 272 4.69 14.11 -8.61
CA ASP A 272 3.78 14.68 -9.61
C ASP A 272 2.33 14.53 -9.12
N ILE A 273 1.78 15.63 -8.62
CA ILE A 273 0.46 15.66 -7.96
C ILE A 273 -0.70 15.21 -8.85
N ASN A 274 -0.51 15.16 -10.17
CA ASN A 274 -1.55 14.73 -11.10
C ASN A 274 -1.53 13.23 -11.35
N PHE A 275 -0.36 12.59 -11.32
CA PHE A 275 -0.18 11.22 -11.82
C PHE A 275 0.42 10.27 -10.78
N SER A 276 1.16 10.80 -9.80
CA SER A 276 1.85 10.03 -8.76
C SER A 276 1.19 10.22 -7.39
N VAL A 277 1.11 9.18 -6.59
CA VAL A 277 0.56 9.20 -5.22
C VAL A 277 1.56 8.56 -4.27
N LEU A 278 1.95 9.27 -3.22
CA LEU A 278 2.91 8.77 -2.24
C LEU A 278 2.24 8.42 -0.91
N HIS A 279 2.49 7.21 -0.44
CA HIS A 279 2.14 6.81 0.93
C HIS A 279 3.11 7.39 1.97
N ALA A 280 2.81 7.24 3.26
CA ALA A 280 3.55 7.88 4.34
C ALA A 280 5.05 7.52 4.37
N ALA A 281 5.41 6.24 4.22
CA ALA A 281 6.81 5.84 4.23
C ALA A 281 7.61 6.46 3.08
N ALA A 282 7.04 6.55 1.87
CA ALA A 282 7.67 7.20 0.72
C ALA A 282 7.88 8.70 0.93
N ARG A 283 6.92 9.36 1.61
CA ARG A 283 6.95 10.82 1.81
C ARG A 283 7.80 11.23 3.01
N PHE A 284 7.79 10.47 4.09
CA PHE A 284 8.42 10.86 5.36
C PHE A 284 9.58 9.96 5.78
N GLY A 285 9.73 8.75 5.22
CA GLY A 285 10.72 7.76 5.62
C GLY A 285 12.09 7.92 4.97
N TRP A 286 12.55 9.14 4.72
CA TRP A 286 13.78 9.45 4.00
C TRP A 286 14.93 9.98 4.87
N ASP A 287 14.70 10.25 6.16
CA ASP A 287 15.60 10.98 7.04
C ASP A 287 16.72 10.12 7.65
N PHE A 288 16.97 8.95 7.12
CA PHE A 288 18.10 8.12 7.50
C PHE A 288 19.09 7.99 6.33
N SER A 289 20.37 8.14 6.64
CA SER A 289 21.45 8.02 5.65
C SER A 289 22.75 7.65 6.34
N ASN A 290 23.69 7.04 5.59
CA ASN A 290 25.04 6.75 6.04
C ASN A 290 26.00 7.90 5.69
N GLU A 291 25.67 9.14 6.12
CA GLU A 291 26.52 10.30 5.88
C GLU A 291 27.89 10.21 6.58
N GLN A 292 27.99 9.45 7.65
CA GLN A 292 29.21 9.22 8.43
C GLN A 292 29.97 7.96 7.99
N ALA A 293 29.48 7.27 6.96
CA ALA A 293 30.13 6.08 6.45
C ALA A 293 31.58 6.34 6.08
N SER A 294 32.45 5.42 6.46
CA SER A 294 33.87 5.47 6.17
C SER A 294 34.35 4.16 5.55
N LYS A 295 35.46 4.23 4.79
CA LYS A 295 36.07 3.04 4.20
C LYS A 295 36.82 2.24 5.26
N ASN A 296 36.14 1.23 5.84
CA ASN A 296 36.76 0.27 6.72
C ASN A 296 37.49 -0.83 5.92
N GLU A 297 38.76 -0.56 5.54
CA GLU A 297 39.55 -1.47 4.73
C GLU A 297 39.74 -2.85 5.37
N ALA A 298 39.76 -2.95 6.70
CA ALA A 298 39.99 -4.24 7.37
C ALA A 298 38.81 -5.18 7.16
N VAL A 299 37.58 -4.67 7.34
CA VAL A 299 36.36 -5.46 7.11
C VAL A 299 36.14 -5.72 5.62
N PHE A 300 36.35 -4.70 4.77
CA PHE A 300 36.30 -4.87 3.31
C PHE A 300 37.20 -6.00 2.83
N ASN A 301 38.51 -5.97 3.21
CA ASN A 301 39.49 -7.00 2.83
C ASN A 301 39.13 -8.37 3.42
N ARG A 302 38.49 -8.44 4.60
CA ARG A 302 38.00 -9.71 5.17
C ARG A 302 36.90 -10.31 4.32
N ILE A 303 35.92 -9.47 3.85
CA ILE A 303 34.85 -9.93 2.96
C ILE A 303 35.41 -10.43 1.64
N VAL A 304 36.32 -9.65 0.99
CA VAL A 304 36.91 -10.02 -0.30
C VAL A 304 37.69 -11.34 -0.18
N ARG A 305 38.57 -11.46 0.79
CA ARG A 305 39.36 -12.71 1.01
C ARG A 305 38.46 -13.88 1.39
N GLY A 306 37.50 -13.69 2.28
CA GLY A 306 36.55 -14.73 2.69
C GLY A 306 35.77 -15.32 1.50
N ILE A 307 35.45 -14.51 0.50
CA ILE A 307 34.81 -14.97 -0.74
C ILE A 307 35.84 -15.67 -1.65
N GLU A 308 37.04 -15.10 -1.85
CA GLU A 308 38.10 -15.69 -2.68
C GLU A 308 38.60 -17.04 -2.15
N ASP A 309 38.86 -17.14 -0.85
CA ASP A 309 39.35 -18.35 -0.17
C ASP A 309 38.23 -19.38 0.05
N GLY A 310 36.98 -18.98 -0.19
CA GLY A 310 35.80 -19.82 -0.07
C GLY A 310 35.42 -20.13 1.38
N GLU A 311 35.71 -19.24 2.32
CA GLU A 311 35.23 -19.26 3.69
C GLU A 311 33.78 -18.76 3.72
N ILE A 312 33.48 -17.65 3.03
CA ILE A 312 32.12 -17.14 2.80
C ILE A 312 31.50 -17.94 1.64
N LYS A 313 30.44 -18.66 1.93
CA LYS A 313 29.70 -19.51 0.97
C LYS A 313 28.30 -19.01 0.69
N ASN A 314 27.77 -18.14 1.54
CA ASN A 314 26.41 -17.67 1.46
C ASN A 314 26.39 -16.14 1.45
N ILE A 315 25.49 -15.56 0.66
CA ILE A 315 25.11 -14.16 0.78
C ILE A 315 23.61 -14.13 1.09
N LYS A 316 23.27 -13.64 2.28
CA LYS A 316 21.88 -13.41 2.70
C LYS A 316 21.55 -11.93 2.47
N PHE A 317 20.42 -11.66 1.79
CA PHE A 317 20.03 -10.31 1.43
C PHE A 317 18.49 -10.18 1.31
N ASN A 318 17.98 -8.96 1.26
CA ASN A 318 16.57 -8.66 1.05
C ASN A 318 16.33 -7.96 -0.31
N SER A 319 15.06 -7.75 -0.68
CA SER A 319 14.69 -7.17 -1.97
C SER A 319 14.56 -5.64 -1.97
N PHE A 320 15.13 -4.93 -0.97
CA PHE A 320 15.26 -3.47 -0.98
C PHE A 320 16.59 -3.03 -1.64
N ILE A 321 16.93 -3.67 -2.74
CA ILE A 321 18.12 -3.46 -3.55
C ILE A 321 17.74 -3.17 -4.99
N THR A 322 18.64 -2.52 -5.74
CA THR A 322 18.44 -2.25 -7.16
C THR A 322 18.61 -3.52 -8.01
N ASN A 323 18.14 -3.49 -9.25
CA ASN A 323 18.40 -4.56 -10.23
C ASN A 323 19.89 -4.75 -10.49
N GLU A 324 20.65 -3.66 -10.48
CA GLU A 324 22.10 -3.67 -10.67
C GLU A 324 22.81 -4.36 -9.51
N GLU A 325 22.41 -4.10 -8.26
CA GLU A 325 22.92 -4.80 -7.08
C GLU A 325 22.55 -6.29 -7.12
N ALA A 326 21.31 -6.63 -7.50
CA ALA A 326 20.90 -8.02 -7.72
C ALA A 326 21.77 -8.69 -8.80
N ARG A 327 22.10 -7.96 -9.88
CA ARG A 327 22.97 -8.44 -10.94
C ARG A 327 24.39 -8.69 -10.46
N ILE A 328 24.94 -7.80 -9.64
CA ILE A 328 26.26 -7.98 -9.01
C ILE A 328 26.26 -9.27 -8.17
N LEU A 329 25.26 -9.45 -7.31
CA LEU A 329 25.12 -10.65 -6.48
C LEU A 329 25.08 -11.93 -7.33
N GLU A 330 24.33 -11.93 -8.43
CA GLU A 330 24.24 -13.06 -9.35
C GLU A 330 25.59 -13.35 -10.03
N LEU A 331 26.32 -12.32 -10.46
CA LEU A 331 27.64 -12.49 -11.06
C LEU A 331 28.66 -13.06 -10.05
N LEU A 332 28.64 -12.60 -8.80
CA LEU A 332 29.44 -13.16 -7.72
C LEU A 332 29.06 -14.62 -7.44
N ARG A 333 27.75 -14.94 -7.41
CA ARG A 333 27.26 -16.31 -7.29
C ARG A 333 27.84 -17.23 -8.38
N GLN A 334 27.76 -16.78 -9.63
CA GLN A 334 28.25 -17.56 -10.78
C GLN A 334 29.75 -17.81 -10.70
N LYS A 335 30.52 -16.78 -10.35
CA LYS A 335 31.99 -16.85 -10.29
C LYS A 335 32.51 -17.70 -9.14
N PHE A 336 31.98 -17.49 -7.93
CA PHE A 336 32.48 -18.09 -6.69
C PHE A 336 31.62 -19.26 -6.17
N LYS A 337 30.53 -19.62 -6.89
CA LYS A 337 29.59 -20.70 -6.51
C LYS A 337 28.95 -20.47 -5.14
N LEU A 338 28.60 -19.22 -4.86
CA LEU A 338 27.91 -18.82 -3.63
C LEU A 338 26.45 -19.26 -3.63
N ALA A 339 25.85 -19.43 -2.45
CA ALA A 339 24.42 -19.57 -2.31
C ALA A 339 23.81 -18.18 -2.03
N LEU A 340 22.87 -17.74 -2.86
CA LEU A 340 22.08 -16.51 -2.64
C LEU A 340 20.82 -16.84 -1.86
N ILE A 341 20.69 -16.27 -0.67
CA ILE A 341 19.61 -16.54 0.27
C ILE A 341 18.72 -15.29 0.38
N ASN A 342 17.49 -15.41 -0.10
CA ASN A 342 16.43 -14.44 0.07
C ASN A 342 15.10 -15.20 0.04
N ASP A 343 14.57 -15.51 1.22
CA ASP A 343 13.43 -16.43 1.38
C ASP A 343 12.15 -15.89 0.76
N GLU A 344 11.90 -14.58 0.89
CA GLU A 344 10.70 -13.97 0.33
C GLU A 344 10.72 -13.92 -1.21
N ALA A 345 11.86 -13.52 -1.79
CA ALA A 345 12.01 -13.50 -3.25
C ALA A 345 12.02 -14.92 -3.84
N LEU A 346 12.57 -15.90 -3.13
CA LEU A 346 12.53 -17.32 -3.53
C LEU A 346 11.08 -17.86 -3.54
N ALA A 347 10.30 -17.52 -2.52
CA ALA A 347 8.89 -17.91 -2.46
C ALA A 347 8.12 -17.29 -3.63
N TYR A 348 8.34 -16.00 -3.88
CA TYR A 348 7.74 -15.28 -5.02
C TYR A 348 8.19 -15.85 -6.37
N GLN A 349 9.49 -16.13 -6.55
CA GLN A 349 10.04 -16.75 -7.75
C GLN A 349 9.39 -18.10 -8.05
N LYS A 350 9.24 -18.96 -7.01
CA LYS A 350 8.57 -20.27 -7.13
C LYS A 350 7.10 -20.10 -7.51
N PHE A 351 6.42 -19.15 -6.88
CA PHE A 351 5.02 -18.85 -7.19
C PHE A 351 4.87 -18.43 -8.67
N LEU A 352 5.67 -17.48 -9.16
CA LEU A 352 5.63 -17.03 -10.54
C LEU A 352 5.93 -18.17 -11.54
N ARG A 353 6.89 -19.05 -11.23
CA ARG A 353 7.20 -20.22 -12.08
C ARG A 353 6.01 -21.19 -12.21
N GLU A 354 5.33 -21.50 -11.12
CA GLU A 354 4.15 -22.35 -11.18
C GLU A 354 2.95 -21.63 -11.82
N PHE A 355 2.78 -20.34 -11.57
CA PHE A 355 1.77 -19.50 -12.21
C PHE A 355 1.95 -19.48 -13.74
N SER A 356 3.14 -19.19 -14.24
CA SER A 356 3.42 -19.09 -15.67
C SER A 356 3.17 -20.39 -16.43
N LYS A 357 3.44 -21.56 -15.82
CA LYS A 357 3.16 -22.87 -16.44
C LYS A 357 1.70 -23.08 -16.77
N PHE A 358 0.77 -22.55 -15.96
CA PHE A 358 -0.66 -22.77 -16.12
C PHE A 358 -1.39 -21.57 -16.75
N SER A 359 -0.85 -20.36 -16.63
CA SER A 359 -1.40 -19.17 -17.26
C SER A 359 -1.13 -19.09 -18.76
N GLY A 360 -0.06 -19.74 -19.24
CA GLY A 360 0.40 -19.62 -20.63
C GLY A 360 1.05 -18.26 -20.96
N ALA A 361 1.40 -17.49 -19.92
CA ALA A 361 2.08 -16.22 -20.04
C ALA A 361 3.19 -16.13 -19.01
N LYS A 362 4.28 -15.42 -19.33
CA LYS A 362 5.41 -15.26 -18.44
C LYS A 362 5.03 -14.55 -17.13
N PHE A 363 4.20 -13.53 -17.25
CA PHE A 363 3.73 -12.72 -16.14
C PHE A 363 2.20 -12.69 -16.05
N TYR A 364 1.73 -12.16 -14.93
CA TYR A 364 0.35 -11.77 -14.77
C TYR A 364 -0.02 -10.61 -15.72
N ASN A 365 -1.32 -10.50 -16.09
CA ASN A 365 -1.77 -9.65 -17.19
C ASN A 365 -2.45 -8.35 -16.76
N ALA A 366 -2.54 -8.05 -15.45
CA ALA A 366 -2.99 -6.77 -14.96
C ALA A 366 -1.82 -5.86 -14.51
N ASP A 367 -2.10 -4.57 -14.44
CA ASP A 367 -1.29 -3.51 -13.89
C ASP A 367 -2.17 -2.55 -13.06
N SER A 368 -1.60 -1.53 -12.46
CA SER A 368 -2.33 -0.53 -11.68
C SER A 368 -3.40 0.21 -12.49
N GLN A 369 -3.14 0.45 -13.78
CA GLN A 369 -4.11 1.10 -14.66
C GLN A 369 -5.29 0.18 -15.00
N THR A 370 -5.06 -1.11 -15.17
CA THR A 370 -6.10 -2.13 -15.31
C THR A 370 -7.02 -2.15 -14.10
N ILE A 371 -6.44 -2.10 -12.88
CA ILE A 371 -7.22 -2.03 -11.63
C ILE A 371 -8.08 -0.76 -11.59
N LYS A 372 -7.49 0.42 -11.91
CA LYS A 372 -8.23 1.69 -11.95
C LYS A 372 -9.40 1.67 -12.94
N ASN A 373 -9.26 0.95 -14.04
CA ASN A 373 -10.27 0.86 -15.11
C ASN A 373 -11.32 -0.24 -14.88
N SER A 374 -11.11 -1.11 -13.89
CA SER A 374 -12.04 -2.19 -13.58
C SER A 374 -13.33 -1.69 -12.95
N ASP A 375 -14.41 -2.44 -13.18
CA ASP A 375 -15.72 -2.19 -12.56
C ASP A 375 -16.13 -3.29 -11.57
N PHE A 376 -15.38 -4.43 -11.55
CA PHE A 376 -15.47 -5.45 -10.52
C PHE A 376 -14.08 -5.96 -10.15
N ILE A 377 -13.74 -5.90 -8.85
CA ILE A 377 -12.40 -6.23 -8.35
C ILE A 377 -12.51 -7.23 -7.21
N VAL A 378 -11.76 -8.34 -7.32
CA VAL A 378 -11.55 -9.29 -6.23
C VAL A 378 -10.16 -9.04 -5.64
N VAL A 379 -10.08 -8.92 -4.33
CA VAL A 379 -8.82 -8.78 -3.58
C VAL A 379 -8.71 -9.95 -2.63
N CYS A 380 -7.57 -10.63 -2.62
CA CYS A 380 -7.32 -11.74 -1.70
C CYS A 380 -5.85 -11.87 -1.32
N GLY A 381 -5.61 -12.33 -0.10
CA GLY A 381 -4.28 -12.63 0.41
C GLY A 381 -3.35 -11.43 0.57
N THR A 382 -3.89 -10.25 0.78
CA THR A 382 -3.10 -9.03 1.04
C THR A 382 -3.85 -8.10 1.98
N PHE A 383 -3.11 -7.41 2.83
CA PHE A 383 -3.61 -6.33 3.65
C PHE A 383 -3.25 -5.01 2.97
N LEU A 384 -4.08 -4.56 1.99
CA LEU A 384 -3.74 -3.52 1.03
C LEU A 384 -3.14 -2.26 1.63
N ARG A 385 -3.68 -1.76 2.75
CA ARG A 385 -3.19 -0.52 3.36
C ARG A 385 -1.76 -0.61 3.88
N SER A 386 -1.25 -1.82 4.14
CA SER A 386 0.11 -2.06 4.61
C SER A 386 1.02 -2.64 3.53
N ASP A 387 0.50 -3.62 2.75
CA ASP A 387 1.32 -4.36 1.79
C ASP A 387 1.46 -3.62 0.46
N ALA A 388 0.40 -2.95 0.01
CA ALA A 388 0.37 -2.23 -1.27
C ALA A 388 -0.62 -1.06 -1.26
N PRO A 389 -0.35 0.02 -0.49
CA PRO A 389 -1.30 1.12 -0.33
C PRO A 389 -1.67 1.79 -1.65
N ASN A 390 -0.76 1.89 -2.62
CA ASN A 390 -1.05 2.48 -3.93
C ASN A 390 -2.02 1.63 -4.76
N LEU A 391 -2.02 0.29 -4.60
CA LEU A 391 -3.08 -0.55 -5.16
C LEU A 391 -4.42 -0.33 -4.44
N GLY A 392 -4.39 -0.13 -3.12
CA GLY A 392 -5.58 0.29 -2.36
C GLY A 392 -6.17 1.60 -2.91
N TYR A 393 -5.32 2.57 -3.24
CA TYR A 393 -5.73 3.84 -3.87
C TYR A 393 -6.26 3.62 -5.28
N ALA A 394 -5.68 2.69 -6.07
CA ALA A 394 -6.18 2.32 -7.39
C ALA A 394 -7.59 1.69 -7.30
N VAL A 395 -7.83 0.78 -6.36
CA VAL A 395 -9.16 0.20 -6.07
C VAL A 395 -10.15 1.28 -5.66
N ASN A 396 -9.76 2.20 -4.76
CA ASN A 396 -10.63 3.30 -4.35
C ASN A 396 -10.98 4.21 -5.53
N SER A 397 -10.00 4.55 -6.37
CA SER A 397 -10.23 5.34 -7.59
C SER A 397 -11.20 4.64 -8.54
N ALA A 398 -11.08 3.32 -8.76
CA ALA A 398 -12.04 2.54 -9.54
C ALA A 398 -13.46 2.62 -8.95
N CYS A 399 -13.60 2.51 -7.63
CA CYS A 399 -14.89 2.62 -6.95
C CYS A 399 -15.53 4.00 -7.11
N LYS A 400 -14.73 5.07 -7.03
CA LYS A 400 -15.24 6.46 -7.11
C LYS A 400 -15.54 6.89 -8.54
N LEU A 401 -14.66 6.57 -9.50
CA LEU A 401 -14.75 7.06 -10.87
C LEU A 401 -15.54 6.11 -11.77
N ASN A 402 -15.33 4.80 -11.67
CA ASN A 402 -15.96 3.78 -12.50
C ASN A 402 -17.09 3.03 -11.80
N LYS A 403 -17.44 3.43 -10.56
CA LYS A 403 -18.47 2.75 -9.75
C LYS A 403 -18.16 1.26 -9.57
N ALA A 404 -16.88 0.93 -9.42
CA ALA A 404 -16.46 -0.43 -9.19
C ALA A 404 -17.12 -1.01 -7.94
N SER A 405 -17.37 -2.28 -8.00
CA SER A 405 -17.83 -3.12 -6.89
C SER A 405 -16.78 -4.21 -6.68
N GLY A 406 -16.84 -4.95 -5.59
CA GLY A 406 -15.86 -6.01 -5.42
C GLY A 406 -16.03 -6.80 -4.14
N ILE A 407 -15.12 -7.77 -3.96
CA ILE A 407 -15.04 -8.61 -2.78
C ILE A 407 -13.60 -8.57 -2.29
N TYR A 408 -13.43 -8.30 -1.01
CA TYR A 408 -12.14 -8.32 -0.32
C TYR A 408 -12.13 -9.51 0.65
N PHE A 409 -11.36 -10.53 0.29
CA PHE A 409 -11.17 -11.71 1.10
C PHE A 409 -9.95 -11.51 2.02
N HIS A 410 -10.19 -11.39 3.31
CA HIS A 410 -9.14 -11.35 4.32
C HIS A 410 -9.69 -11.82 5.67
N PRO A 411 -8.95 -12.59 6.49
CA PRO A 411 -9.40 -13.04 7.80
C PRO A 411 -9.79 -11.93 8.76
N PHE A 412 -9.11 -10.78 8.66
CA PHE A 412 -9.36 -9.60 9.48
C PHE A 412 -10.02 -8.49 8.69
N CYS A 413 -10.88 -7.70 9.34
CA CYS A 413 -11.49 -6.53 8.73
C CYS A 413 -10.50 -5.35 8.69
N ASP A 414 -10.45 -4.67 7.55
CA ASP A 414 -9.74 -3.42 7.34
C ASP A 414 -10.77 -2.29 7.21
N GLU A 415 -10.74 -1.33 8.13
CA GLU A 415 -11.63 -0.17 8.11
C GLU A 415 -11.46 0.69 6.83
N GLY A 416 -10.29 0.65 6.19
CA GLY A 416 -10.03 1.31 4.91
C GLY A 416 -10.98 0.87 3.79
N ILE A 417 -11.52 -0.36 3.86
CA ILE A 417 -12.49 -0.88 2.88
C ILE A 417 -13.79 -0.07 2.87
N LYS A 418 -14.18 0.53 3.99
CA LYS A 418 -15.36 1.40 4.08
C LYS A 418 -15.30 2.57 3.08
N GLY A 419 -14.10 3.04 2.78
CA GLY A 419 -13.85 4.06 1.76
C GLY A 419 -14.23 3.62 0.35
N PHE A 420 -14.16 2.34 0.02
CA PHE A 420 -14.47 1.80 -1.31
C PHE A 420 -15.99 1.85 -1.63
N GLY A 421 -16.84 1.92 -0.62
CA GLY A 421 -18.28 2.10 -0.78
C GLY A 421 -19.09 0.84 -0.49
N LYS A 422 -20.42 0.99 -0.52
CA LYS A 422 -21.40 -0.03 -0.07
C LYS A 422 -21.39 -1.35 -0.89
N ASN A 423 -20.94 -1.28 -2.14
CA ASN A 423 -20.90 -2.45 -3.04
C ASN A 423 -19.54 -3.15 -3.05
N PHE A 424 -18.61 -2.76 -2.19
CA PHE A 424 -17.37 -3.46 -1.93
C PHE A 424 -17.54 -4.26 -0.63
N ILE A 425 -17.53 -5.58 -0.74
CA ILE A 425 -17.87 -6.48 0.35
C ILE A 425 -16.59 -6.99 0.99
N HIS A 426 -16.42 -6.78 2.29
CA HIS A 426 -15.43 -7.52 3.05
C HIS A 426 -16.00 -8.91 3.37
N GLN A 427 -15.29 -9.95 2.96
CA GLN A 427 -15.63 -11.33 3.21
C GLN A 427 -14.56 -11.98 4.08
N PRO A 428 -14.79 -12.08 5.40
CA PRO A 428 -13.88 -12.79 6.29
C PRO A 428 -13.89 -14.28 5.97
N HIS A 429 -12.73 -14.91 6.05
CA HIS A 429 -12.59 -16.34 5.87
C HIS A 429 -11.61 -16.92 6.89
N ALA A 430 -11.73 -18.23 7.16
CA ALA A 430 -10.71 -18.90 7.95
C ALA A 430 -9.42 -19.04 7.12
N THR A 431 -8.27 -18.91 7.76
CA THR A 431 -6.97 -19.17 7.14
C THR A 431 -6.91 -20.61 6.62
N GLY A 432 -6.31 -20.81 5.44
CA GLY A 432 -6.28 -22.10 4.76
C GLY A 432 -7.39 -22.30 3.72
N LEU A 433 -8.35 -21.35 3.60
CA LEU A 433 -9.40 -21.39 2.58
C LEU A 433 -9.02 -20.66 1.28
N GLU A 434 -7.77 -20.27 1.10
CA GLU A 434 -7.30 -19.49 -0.05
C GLU A 434 -7.53 -20.25 -1.39
N ALA A 435 -7.33 -21.57 -1.39
CA ALA A 435 -7.62 -22.41 -2.56
C ALA A 435 -9.10 -22.39 -2.94
N GLN A 436 -9.99 -22.40 -1.94
CA GLN A 436 -11.44 -22.33 -2.16
C GLN A 436 -11.87 -21.01 -2.80
N ILE A 437 -11.18 -19.92 -2.52
CA ILE A 437 -11.43 -18.62 -3.18
C ILE A 437 -11.17 -18.74 -4.68
N LEU A 438 -10.01 -19.29 -5.09
CA LEU A 438 -9.67 -19.45 -6.51
C LEU A 438 -10.56 -20.46 -7.21
N LEU A 439 -10.93 -21.55 -6.53
CA LEU A 439 -11.87 -22.55 -7.05
C LEU A 439 -13.28 -21.96 -7.24
N TRP A 440 -13.76 -21.15 -6.29
CA TRP A 440 -15.00 -20.39 -6.45
C TRP A 440 -14.94 -19.43 -7.65
N ILE A 441 -13.83 -18.73 -7.84
CA ILE A 441 -13.63 -17.84 -8.99
C ILE A 441 -13.69 -18.64 -10.28
N LEU A 442 -12.99 -19.79 -10.38
CA LEU A 442 -13.00 -20.66 -11.55
C LEU A 442 -14.40 -21.23 -11.82
N GLN A 443 -15.14 -21.60 -10.78
CA GLN A 443 -16.50 -22.11 -10.90
C GLN A 443 -17.47 -21.02 -11.38
N LYS A 444 -17.30 -19.77 -10.93
CA LYS A 444 -18.20 -18.64 -11.22
C LYS A 444 -17.95 -18.01 -12.58
N PHE A 445 -16.67 -17.85 -12.95
CA PHE A 445 -16.24 -17.08 -14.12
C PHE A 445 -15.57 -17.93 -15.20
N GLY A 446 -15.26 -19.21 -14.91
CA GLY A 446 -14.52 -20.08 -15.83
C GLY A 446 -15.31 -20.35 -17.11
N ARG A 447 -14.59 -20.35 -18.25
CA ARG A 447 -15.09 -20.71 -19.57
C ARG A 447 -14.09 -21.67 -20.20
N ASP A 448 -14.62 -22.71 -20.88
CA ASP A 448 -13.80 -23.67 -21.61
C ASP A 448 -12.71 -24.32 -20.73
N LEU A 449 -13.07 -24.66 -19.47
CA LEU A 449 -12.17 -25.28 -18.52
C LEU A 449 -11.69 -26.66 -18.98
N PRO A 450 -10.46 -27.09 -18.58
CA PRO A 450 -10.01 -28.46 -18.81
C PRO A 450 -10.98 -29.49 -18.20
N GLU A 451 -11.21 -30.62 -18.90
CA GLU A 451 -12.20 -31.65 -18.49
C GLU A 451 -11.99 -32.10 -17.04
N TRP A 452 -10.74 -32.30 -16.61
CA TRP A 452 -10.43 -32.73 -15.23
C TRP A 452 -10.85 -31.70 -14.19
N LEU A 453 -10.72 -30.42 -14.51
CA LEU A 453 -11.06 -29.31 -13.59
C LEU A 453 -12.57 -29.12 -13.54
N ASP A 454 -13.24 -29.14 -14.71
CA ASP A 454 -14.70 -29.04 -14.81
C ASP A 454 -15.37 -30.18 -14.07
N ALA A 455 -14.90 -31.42 -14.23
CA ALA A 455 -15.37 -32.58 -13.49
C ALA A 455 -15.18 -32.42 -11.96
N LYS A 456 -14.04 -31.90 -11.52
CA LYS A 456 -13.77 -31.64 -10.10
C LYS A 456 -14.70 -30.57 -9.52
N LEU A 457 -14.89 -29.45 -10.22
CA LEU A 457 -15.80 -28.38 -9.80
C LEU A 457 -17.25 -28.83 -9.78
N ALA A 458 -17.67 -29.70 -10.72
CA ALA A 458 -19.00 -30.29 -10.76
C ALA A 458 -19.24 -31.33 -9.63
N ALA A 459 -18.21 -32.11 -9.27
CA ALA A 459 -18.29 -33.08 -8.19
C ALA A 459 -18.55 -32.43 -6.82
N GLU A 460 -18.04 -31.27 -6.58
CA GLU A 460 -18.27 -30.48 -5.35
C GLU A 460 -19.75 -30.05 -5.19
N PHE A 461 -20.49 -29.83 -6.28
CA PHE A 461 -21.94 -29.60 -6.24
C PHE A 461 -22.75 -30.87 -5.87
N GLU A 462 -22.32 -32.05 -6.26
CA GLU A 462 -23.04 -33.33 -5.97
C GLU A 462 -22.83 -33.79 -4.52
N ILE A 463 -21.64 -33.59 -3.96
CA ILE A 463 -21.33 -33.89 -2.54
C ILE A 463 -22.23 -33.09 -1.61
N SER A 464 -22.56 -31.86 -1.95
CA SER A 464 -23.49 -31.00 -1.20
C SER A 464 -24.89 -31.61 -1.08
N ARG A 465 -25.37 -32.25 -2.13
CA ARG A 465 -26.68 -32.92 -2.10
C ARG A 465 -26.70 -34.14 -1.16
N ALA A 466 -25.60 -34.87 -1.09
CA ALA A 466 -25.47 -36.04 -0.22
C ALA A 466 -25.36 -35.66 1.27
N ALA A 467 -24.56 -34.64 1.59
CA ALA A 467 -24.38 -34.11 2.96
C ALA A 467 -25.67 -33.48 3.50
N ALA A 468 -26.41 -32.72 2.65
CA ALA A 468 -27.68 -32.12 3.04
C ALA A 468 -28.78 -33.19 3.33
N LYS A 469 -28.75 -34.33 2.67
CA LYS A 469 -29.65 -35.46 2.98
C LYS A 469 -29.30 -36.14 4.31
N GLN A 470 -28.01 -36.31 4.62
CA GLN A 470 -27.60 -36.92 5.90
C GLN A 470 -27.93 -36.03 7.12
N ASN A 471 -27.87 -34.73 6.99
CA ASN A 471 -28.21 -33.79 8.08
C ASN A 471 -29.72 -33.58 8.29
N LEU A 472 -30.56 -34.03 7.36
CA LEU A 472 -32.03 -33.98 7.50
C LEU A 472 -32.61 -35.20 8.22
N ASP A 473 -31.86 -36.33 8.31
CA ASP A 473 -32.28 -37.57 8.96
C ASP A 473 -31.83 -37.69 10.42
N GLU A 474 -30.97 -36.82 10.93
CA GLU A 474 -30.61 -36.73 12.34
C GLU A 474 -31.38 -35.59 13.04
N LYS A 475 -32.58 -35.90 13.57
CA LYS A 475 -33.25 -35.07 14.54
C LYS A 475 -32.52 -35.16 15.90
N PRO A 476 -32.11 -34.08 16.55
CA PRO A 476 -31.75 -34.13 17.95
C PRO A 476 -33.03 -34.21 18.79
N ALA A 477 -33.00 -35.15 19.71
CA ALA A 477 -34.01 -35.32 20.76
C ALA A 477 -34.01 -34.11 21.74
N ASP A 478 -35.23 -33.80 22.14
CA ASP A 478 -35.64 -32.87 23.18
C ASP A 478 -34.63 -32.53 24.29
N SER A 479 -34.48 -31.25 24.55
CA SER A 479 -34.30 -30.75 25.92
C SER A 479 -35.02 -29.41 26.13
N GLN A 480 -35.82 -29.43 27.12
CA GLN A 480 -36.83 -28.50 27.62
C GLN A 480 -36.32 -27.13 27.94
N ASN A 481 -37.19 -26.16 27.66
CA ASN A 481 -37.17 -24.76 28.16
C ASN A 481 -37.23 -24.68 29.70
N PRO A 482 -36.78 -23.61 30.36
CA PRO A 482 -37.79 -22.75 30.93
C PRO A 482 -37.57 -21.24 30.69
N GLU A 483 -38.72 -20.59 30.60
CA GLU A 483 -39.04 -19.17 30.60
C GLU A 483 -38.32 -18.36 31.67
N ASN A 484 -38.00 -17.11 31.39
CA ASN A 484 -38.47 -15.99 32.23
C ASN A 484 -38.35 -14.61 31.55
N SER A 485 -39.43 -13.96 31.62
CA SER A 485 -39.88 -12.62 31.41
C SER A 485 -39.11 -11.51 32.14
N ALA A 486 -39.09 -10.31 31.53
CA ALA A 486 -39.44 -8.99 32.08
C ALA A 486 -39.06 -7.92 31.05
N GLU A 487 -39.99 -7.24 30.40
CA GLU A 487 -40.54 -5.92 30.73
C GLU A 487 -39.48 -4.83 31.01
N ALA A 488 -39.51 -3.61 30.55
CA ALA A 488 -40.48 -2.77 29.83
C ALA A 488 -39.89 -1.37 29.65
N ASN A 489 -40.56 -0.59 28.83
CA ASN A 489 -40.66 0.89 28.81
C ASN A 489 -39.47 1.66 28.19
N GLY A 490 -39.67 2.67 27.36
CA GLY A 490 -40.85 3.32 26.85
C GLY A 490 -40.49 4.69 26.33
N ALA A 491 -41.36 5.17 25.46
CA ALA A 491 -41.58 6.56 25.09
C ALA A 491 -40.54 7.25 24.20
N GLY A 492 -40.84 7.96 23.17
CA GLY A 492 -42.12 8.38 22.57
C GLY A 492 -41.85 9.48 21.58
N ASN A 493 -42.67 9.44 20.55
CA ASN A 493 -43.31 10.62 19.89
C ASN A 493 -42.40 11.60 19.11
N VAL A 494 -42.80 12.17 17.96
CA VAL A 494 -44.08 12.44 17.29
C VAL A 494 -43.83 12.85 15.84
N ALA A 495 -44.58 12.28 14.89
CA ALA A 495 -45.44 12.87 13.87
C ALA A 495 -44.83 13.91 12.89
N SER A 496 -45.21 14.07 11.65
CA SER A 496 -46.47 13.89 10.89
C SER A 496 -46.17 14.06 9.41
N ALA A 497 -46.65 13.24 8.51
CA ALA A 497 -47.91 13.32 7.79
C ALA A 497 -47.98 14.29 6.60
N SER A 498 -48.26 13.77 5.45
CA SER A 498 -49.24 14.06 4.41
C SER A 498 -48.83 13.33 3.13
N GLY A 499 -49.50 12.44 2.50
CA GLY A 499 -50.93 12.37 2.20
C GLY A 499 -51.20 12.80 0.76
N ALA A 500 -51.37 11.79 -0.14
CA ALA A 500 -52.27 11.95 -1.27
C ALA A 500 -52.58 10.60 -1.91
N GLU A 501 -53.78 10.21 -1.72
CA GLU A 501 -54.48 9.11 -2.39
C GLU A 501 -54.61 9.36 -3.89
N ASN A 502 -54.59 8.29 -4.71
CA ASN A 502 -55.71 8.15 -5.67
C ASN A 502 -55.93 6.70 -6.09
N SER A 503 -57.17 6.39 -6.07
CA SER A 503 -57.88 5.16 -6.16
C SER A 503 -58.16 4.66 -7.58
N ALA A 504 -58.49 3.37 -7.63
CA ALA A 504 -59.41 2.65 -8.51
C ALA A 504 -58.92 2.28 -9.90
N SER A 505 -59.15 1.13 -10.43
CA SER A 505 -60.30 0.21 -10.33
C SER A 505 -59.95 -1.17 -10.83
N ALA A 506 -60.63 -2.17 -10.29
CA ALA A 506 -60.65 -3.56 -10.70
C ALA A 506 -61.51 -3.78 -11.96
N ASP A 507 -61.18 -4.75 -12.76
CA ASP A 507 -62.03 -5.74 -13.48
C ASP A 507 -61.10 -6.79 -14.06
N GLY A 508 -61.29 -7.94 -13.83
CA GLY A 508 -61.92 -9.17 -13.85
C GLY A 508 -61.80 -9.91 -15.15
N ALA A 509 -61.17 -11.14 -15.10
CA ALA A 509 -61.65 -12.38 -15.72
C ALA A 509 -60.58 -13.45 -15.74
N GLU A 510 -60.84 -14.46 -14.98
CA GLU A 510 -60.83 -15.96 -15.19
C GLU A 510 -59.76 -16.62 -16.07
N ASN A 511 -59.10 -17.57 -15.39
CA ASN A 511 -58.73 -18.95 -15.80
C ASN A 511 -57.78 -19.18 -17.00
N SER A 512 -56.62 -19.61 -16.66
CA SER A 512 -56.14 -20.94 -17.09
C SER A 512 -55.01 -21.45 -16.17
N ALA A 513 -55.32 -22.47 -15.43
CA ALA A 513 -54.36 -23.34 -14.74
C ALA A 513 -53.53 -24.08 -15.78
N GLN A 514 -52.20 -23.95 -15.69
CA GLN A 514 -51.32 -25.08 -15.86
C GLN A 514 -49.86 -24.71 -15.62
N ASN A 515 -49.20 -25.60 -14.87
CA ASN A 515 -47.78 -25.70 -14.58
C ASN A 515 -47.18 -24.70 -13.57
N SER A 516 -47.36 -25.06 -12.30
CA SER A 516 -46.39 -24.73 -11.27
C SER A 516 -45.07 -25.43 -11.56
N GLU A 517 -44.18 -24.74 -12.28
CA GLU A 517 -42.75 -25.01 -12.15
C GLU A 517 -42.35 -24.63 -10.75
N ASN A 518 -41.85 -25.62 -9.98
CA ASN A 518 -41.19 -25.41 -8.69
C ASN A 518 -40.18 -24.27 -8.81
N PRO A 519 -40.08 -23.40 -7.80
CA PRO A 519 -39.01 -22.43 -7.76
C PRO A 519 -37.69 -23.20 -7.88
N ALA A 520 -36.90 -22.87 -8.89
CA ALA A 520 -35.61 -23.49 -9.13
C ALA A 520 -34.83 -23.43 -7.82
N GLU A 521 -34.53 -24.60 -7.23
CA GLU A 521 -33.56 -24.71 -6.16
C GLU A 521 -32.27 -24.03 -6.64
N SER A 522 -31.94 -22.89 -6.12
CA SER A 522 -30.70 -22.19 -6.42
C SER A 522 -29.57 -23.09 -5.95
N LYS A 523 -28.80 -23.63 -6.91
CA LYS A 523 -27.62 -24.47 -6.63
C LYS A 523 -26.57 -23.58 -6.00
N ILE A 524 -26.44 -23.63 -4.68
CA ILE A 524 -25.37 -22.90 -3.96
C ILE A 524 -24.09 -23.74 -4.04
N SER A 525 -23.00 -23.09 -4.48
CA SER A 525 -21.66 -23.69 -4.52
C SER A 525 -21.18 -24.08 -3.12
N ASN A 526 -20.56 -25.25 -2.98
CA ASN A 526 -19.88 -25.63 -1.73
C ASN A 526 -18.76 -24.65 -1.35
N PHE A 527 -18.05 -24.12 -2.35
CA PHE A 527 -17.04 -23.11 -2.10
C PHE A 527 -17.66 -21.81 -1.58
N ALA A 528 -18.75 -21.35 -2.18
CA ALA A 528 -19.48 -20.18 -1.71
C ALA A 528 -19.97 -20.35 -0.27
N ARG A 529 -20.47 -21.54 0.07
CA ARG A 529 -20.91 -21.87 1.44
C ARG A 529 -19.73 -21.87 2.42
N ALA A 530 -18.62 -22.52 2.05
CA ALA A 530 -17.41 -22.55 2.89
C ALA A 530 -16.84 -21.16 3.15
N LEU A 531 -16.96 -20.26 2.16
CA LEU A 531 -16.52 -18.88 2.23
C LEU A 531 -17.59 -17.94 2.82
N GLY A 532 -18.81 -18.40 3.10
CA GLY A 532 -19.91 -17.58 3.61
C GLY A 532 -20.44 -16.53 2.62
N LEU A 533 -20.33 -16.79 1.30
CA LEU A 533 -20.74 -15.87 0.26
C LEU A 533 -22.25 -15.88 0.00
N ASP A 534 -22.82 -14.71 -0.19
CA ASP A 534 -24.18 -14.50 -0.72
C ASP A 534 -24.12 -14.43 -2.25
N GLU A 535 -24.27 -15.60 -2.89
CA GLU A 535 -24.17 -15.69 -4.36
C GLU A 535 -25.24 -14.90 -5.08
N GLN A 536 -26.46 -14.79 -4.54
CA GLN A 536 -27.53 -14.02 -5.17
C GLN A 536 -27.16 -12.52 -5.22
N LYS A 537 -26.67 -11.99 -4.12
CA LYS A 537 -26.21 -10.59 -4.07
C LYS A 537 -25.02 -10.34 -5.01
N ILE A 538 -24.12 -11.30 -5.11
CA ILE A 538 -22.97 -11.23 -6.02
C ILE A 538 -23.45 -11.24 -7.47
N ASP A 539 -24.42 -12.10 -7.83
CA ASP A 539 -24.98 -12.14 -9.18
C ASP A 539 -25.68 -10.85 -9.58
N GLU A 540 -26.42 -10.23 -8.67
CA GLU A 540 -27.05 -8.93 -8.89
C GLU A 540 -26.01 -7.83 -9.17
N ILE A 541 -24.84 -7.90 -8.49
CA ILE A 541 -23.74 -6.96 -8.72
C ILE A 541 -23.10 -7.22 -10.08
N LEU A 542 -22.80 -8.48 -10.40
CA LEU A 542 -22.08 -8.90 -11.61
C LEU A 542 -22.87 -8.63 -12.90
N ALA A 543 -24.21 -8.68 -12.86
CA ALA A 543 -25.09 -8.52 -14.02
C ALA A 543 -24.86 -7.23 -14.85
N LYS A 544 -24.12 -6.26 -14.29
CA LYS A 544 -23.87 -4.94 -14.91
C LYS A 544 -22.37 -4.63 -15.06
N LYS A 545 -21.51 -5.65 -14.94
CA LYS A 545 -20.06 -5.50 -14.93
C LYS A 545 -19.42 -6.14 -16.15
N GLU A 546 -18.39 -5.50 -16.67
CA GLU A 546 -17.72 -5.90 -17.93
C GLU A 546 -16.19 -6.05 -17.74
N HIS A 547 -15.60 -5.32 -16.78
CA HIS A 547 -14.14 -5.25 -16.58
C HIS A 547 -13.77 -5.81 -15.21
N PHE A 548 -13.19 -7.01 -15.21
CA PHE A 548 -12.92 -7.80 -14.00
C PHE A 548 -11.42 -7.86 -13.70
N SER A 549 -11.06 -7.71 -12.42
CA SER A 549 -9.68 -7.88 -11.96
C SER A 549 -9.59 -8.69 -10.68
N LEU A 550 -8.44 -9.36 -10.50
CA LEU A 550 -8.07 -10.11 -9.31
C LEU A 550 -6.71 -9.63 -8.82
N ILE A 551 -6.63 -9.21 -7.56
CA ILE A 551 -5.38 -8.87 -6.86
C ILE A 551 -5.06 -10.01 -5.90
N ILE A 552 -3.86 -10.57 -6.02
CA ILE A 552 -3.34 -11.65 -5.17
C ILE A 552 -2.11 -11.14 -4.43
N GLY A 553 -2.08 -11.31 -3.10
CA GLY A 553 -0.97 -10.87 -2.27
C GLY A 553 -0.14 -11.97 -1.63
N GLU A 554 0.72 -11.56 -0.69
CA GLU A 554 1.78 -12.37 -0.09
C GLU A 554 1.26 -13.61 0.67
N ASP A 555 0.02 -13.59 1.20
CA ASP A 555 -0.56 -14.74 1.92
C ASP A 555 -0.70 -15.98 1.02
N PHE A 556 -0.85 -15.78 -0.30
CA PHE A 556 -0.89 -16.86 -1.29
C PHE A 556 0.53 -17.34 -1.65
N ILE A 557 1.54 -16.53 -1.41
CA ILE A 557 2.94 -16.81 -1.72
C ILE A 557 3.61 -17.51 -0.55
N ARG A 558 3.41 -17.02 0.67
CA ARG A 558 3.98 -17.54 1.91
C ARG A 558 3.02 -18.50 2.62
N THR A 559 2.73 -19.61 1.99
CA THR A 559 1.87 -20.67 2.54
C THR A 559 2.37 -22.03 2.07
N PRO A 560 2.16 -23.12 2.85
CA PRO A 560 2.61 -24.46 2.46
C PRO A 560 2.06 -24.95 1.12
N ASN A 561 0.88 -24.52 0.71
CA ASN A 561 0.24 -24.90 -0.55
C ASN A 561 0.42 -23.85 -1.67
N SER A 562 1.40 -22.96 -1.56
CA SER A 562 1.68 -21.88 -2.51
C SER A 562 1.73 -22.32 -3.97
N ALA A 563 2.33 -23.48 -4.26
CA ALA A 563 2.40 -24.04 -5.61
C ALA A 563 1.01 -24.35 -6.19
N THR A 564 0.09 -24.91 -5.38
CA THR A 564 -1.29 -25.14 -5.78
C THR A 564 -2.02 -23.84 -6.06
N LEU A 565 -1.83 -22.84 -5.19
CA LEU A 565 -2.44 -21.50 -5.35
C LEU A 565 -1.92 -20.81 -6.61
N ALA A 566 -0.63 -20.90 -6.89
CA ALA A 566 -0.02 -20.35 -8.10
C ALA A 566 -0.59 -20.96 -9.38
N ARG A 567 -0.74 -22.30 -9.42
CA ARG A 567 -1.36 -23.03 -10.55
C ARG A 567 -2.81 -22.61 -10.75
N LEU A 568 -3.60 -22.56 -9.67
CA LEU A 568 -5.01 -22.12 -9.73
C LEU A 568 -5.11 -20.65 -10.18
N ALA A 569 -4.24 -19.77 -9.71
CA ALA A 569 -4.20 -18.38 -10.15
C ALA A 569 -3.84 -18.27 -11.65
N GLY A 570 -2.92 -19.11 -12.13
CA GLY A 570 -2.62 -19.23 -13.57
C GLY A 570 -3.84 -19.68 -14.39
N LEU A 571 -4.60 -20.65 -13.90
CA LEU A 571 -5.84 -21.09 -14.54
C LEU A 571 -6.92 -19.99 -14.52
N VAL A 572 -7.01 -19.20 -13.43
CA VAL A 572 -7.90 -18.03 -13.38
C VAL A 572 -7.55 -17.04 -14.49
N GLN A 573 -6.26 -16.68 -14.66
CA GLN A 573 -5.83 -15.79 -15.74
C GLN A 573 -6.18 -16.33 -17.13
N ARG A 574 -6.04 -17.64 -17.33
CA ARG A 574 -6.23 -18.28 -18.64
C ARG A 574 -7.70 -18.46 -19.02
N TYR A 575 -8.54 -18.88 -18.08
CA TYR A 575 -9.90 -19.37 -18.35
C TYR A 575 -11.01 -18.47 -17.85
N THR A 576 -10.68 -17.29 -17.26
CA THR A 576 -11.69 -16.34 -16.81
C THR A 576 -11.46 -14.95 -17.41
N PRO A 577 -12.48 -14.08 -17.40
CA PRO A 577 -12.29 -12.69 -17.86
C PRO A 577 -11.49 -11.83 -16.87
N LEU A 578 -11.14 -12.34 -15.67
CA LEU A 578 -10.41 -11.59 -14.67
C LEU A 578 -8.96 -11.34 -15.09
N LYS A 579 -8.56 -10.07 -15.04
CA LYS A 579 -7.16 -9.66 -15.19
C LYS A 579 -6.47 -9.82 -13.84
N VAL A 580 -5.41 -10.62 -13.80
CA VAL A 580 -4.72 -11.00 -12.56
C VAL A 580 -3.52 -10.10 -12.33
N LEU A 581 -3.36 -9.59 -11.10
CA LEU A 581 -2.17 -8.93 -10.61
C LEU A 581 -1.66 -9.68 -9.37
N VAL A 582 -0.39 -10.07 -9.37
CA VAL A 582 0.28 -10.68 -8.23
C VAL A 582 1.24 -9.66 -7.62
N VAL A 583 0.98 -9.27 -6.38
CA VAL A 583 1.75 -8.23 -5.68
C VAL A 583 3.11 -8.79 -5.26
N PRO A 584 4.24 -8.21 -5.73
CA PRO A 584 5.55 -8.57 -5.20
C PRO A 584 5.65 -8.19 -3.71
N PRO A 585 6.20 -9.06 -2.85
CA PRO A 585 6.22 -8.82 -1.40
C PRO A 585 7.01 -7.57 -0.97
N ARG A 586 8.10 -7.24 -1.67
CA ARG A 586 8.98 -6.09 -1.34
C ARG A 586 9.27 -5.30 -2.61
N THR A 587 9.93 -4.16 -2.45
CA THR A 587 10.19 -3.15 -3.50
C THR A 587 10.63 -3.77 -4.82
N ASN A 588 11.70 -4.57 -4.80
CA ASN A 588 12.28 -5.17 -6.01
C ASN A 588 12.23 -6.70 -6.03
N SER A 589 11.24 -7.31 -5.34
CA SER A 589 11.11 -8.79 -5.35
C SER A 589 10.97 -9.37 -6.76
N LEU A 590 10.31 -8.64 -7.67
CA LEU A 590 10.19 -9.08 -9.08
C LEU A 590 11.54 -9.04 -9.80
N GLY A 591 12.30 -7.94 -9.67
CA GLY A 591 13.63 -7.84 -10.28
C GLY A 591 14.61 -8.88 -9.73
N VAL A 592 14.65 -9.06 -8.42
CA VAL A 592 15.48 -10.10 -7.77
C VAL A 592 15.08 -11.51 -8.24
N ALA A 593 13.77 -11.80 -8.34
CA ALA A 593 13.27 -13.09 -8.79
C ALA A 593 13.61 -13.39 -10.25
N LEU A 594 13.78 -12.37 -11.10
CA LEU A 594 14.15 -12.51 -12.51
C LEU A 594 15.67 -12.60 -12.73
N ILE A 595 16.45 -11.89 -11.89
CA ILE A 595 17.91 -11.76 -12.06
C ILE A 595 18.66 -12.86 -11.34
N CYS A 596 18.26 -13.20 -10.09
CA CYS A 596 19.01 -14.07 -9.21
C CYS A 596 18.55 -15.52 -9.27
N GLU A 597 19.50 -16.45 -9.27
CA GLU A 597 19.24 -17.85 -8.96
C GLU A 597 19.33 -18.06 -7.45
N LEU A 598 18.18 -18.15 -6.79
CA LEU A 598 18.07 -18.19 -5.33
C LEU A 598 18.14 -19.62 -4.79
N SER A 599 18.78 -19.79 -3.63
CA SER A 599 18.91 -21.07 -2.93
C SER A 599 17.97 -21.16 -1.73
N ALA A 600 17.34 -22.33 -1.57
CA ALA A 600 16.52 -22.62 -0.38
C ALA A 600 17.35 -23.09 0.83
N GLN A 601 18.64 -23.40 0.63
CA GLN A 601 19.51 -23.94 1.68
C GLN A 601 20.83 -23.21 1.68
N MET A 602 21.32 -22.92 2.88
CA MET A 602 22.66 -22.42 3.09
C MET A 602 23.70 -23.52 2.86
N SER A 603 24.80 -23.14 2.24
CA SER A 603 25.98 -23.98 2.11
C SER A 603 26.76 -23.97 3.43
N ALA A 604 27.54 -25.06 3.72
CA ALA A 604 28.44 -25.08 4.88
C ALA A 604 29.56 -24.05 4.67
N GLY A 605 29.59 -23.00 5.47
CA GLY A 605 30.53 -21.86 5.42
C GLY A 605 29.96 -20.62 6.03
N GLU A 606 30.74 -19.55 6.10
CA GLU A 606 30.28 -18.23 6.60
C GLU A 606 29.25 -17.59 5.66
N THR A 607 28.44 -16.72 6.24
CA THR A 607 27.40 -15.96 5.56
C THR A 607 27.72 -14.47 5.62
N LEU A 608 27.80 -13.84 4.46
CA LEU A 608 27.75 -12.37 4.33
C LEU A 608 26.28 -11.92 4.34
N GLY A 609 25.90 -11.10 5.33
CA GLY A 609 24.60 -10.44 5.34
C GLY A 609 24.67 -9.11 4.60
N TYR A 610 24.01 -8.99 3.44
CA TYR A 610 23.84 -7.72 2.73
C TYR A 610 22.48 -7.11 3.11
N ASN A 611 22.52 -6.06 3.92
CA ASN A 611 21.33 -5.50 4.59
C ASN A 611 20.53 -6.52 5.41
N GLU A 612 21.19 -7.61 5.81
CA GLU A 612 20.65 -8.72 6.60
C GLU A 612 21.67 -9.20 7.63
N ALA A 613 21.21 -9.98 8.61
CA ALA A 613 22.09 -10.59 9.58
C ALA A 613 22.95 -11.69 8.94
N GLY A 614 24.22 -11.75 9.30
CA GLY A 614 25.20 -12.74 8.86
C GLY A 614 26.34 -12.90 9.86
N ASP A 615 27.32 -13.74 9.53
CA ASP A 615 28.58 -13.85 10.30
C ASP A 615 29.44 -12.60 10.14
N ILE A 616 29.33 -11.96 8.96
CA ILE A 616 29.81 -10.61 8.65
C ILE A 616 28.65 -9.88 8.04
N SER A 617 28.42 -8.62 8.44
CA SER A 617 27.34 -7.77 7.92
C SER A 617 27.89 -6.61 7.10
N PHE A 618 27.26 -6.38 5.94
CA PHE A 618 27.45 -5.21 5.09
C PHE A 618 26.08 -4.57 4.92
N GLY A 619 25.82 -3.40 5.51
CA GLY A 619 24.46 -2.89 5.57
C GLY A 619 24.36 -1.44 5.99
N VAL A 620 23.13 -0.90 5.84
CA VAL A 620 22.78 0.48 6.18
C VAL A 620 22.67 0.69 7.68
N LEU A 621 22.17 -0.32 8.42
CA LEU A 621 21.86 -0.23 9.84
C LEU A 621 22.75 -1.18 10.64
N GLU A 622 23.54 -0.65 11.59
CA GLU A 622 24.33 -1.40 12.57
C GLU A 622 25.13 -2.59 11.98
N ALA A 623 25.85 -2.34 10.88
CA ALA A 623 26.65 -3.36 10.19
C ALA A 623 28.14 -3.29 10.53
N ASP A 624 28.90 -4.38 10.26
CA ASP A 624 30.37 -4.41 10.37
C ASP A 624 31.03 -3.53 9.29
N LEU A 625 30.39 -3.43 8.12
CA LEU A 625 30.75 -2.53 7.01
C LEU A 625 29.50 -1.75 6.59
N ASP A 626 29.61 -0.41 6.51
CA ASP A 626 28.51 0.46 6.07
C ASP A 626 28.20 0.26 4.58
N ALA A 627 26.90 0.23 4.24
CA ALA A 627 26.37 0.25 2.87
C ALA A 627 25.59 1.56 2.59
N PRO A 628 25.40 1.96 1.31
CA PRO A 628 24.56 3.10 0.97
C PRO A 628 23.11 2.89 1.40
N SER A 629 22.49 3.93 1.95
CA SER A 629 21.07 3.93 2.31
C SER A 629 20.18 4.01 1.07
N LEU A 630 18.87 3.79 1.22
CA LEU A 630 17.91 3.83 0.11
C LEU A 630 17.91 5.16 -0.66
N VAL A 631 18.25 6.28 0.00
CA VAL A 631 18.35 7.61 -0.65
C VAL A 631 19.72 7.87 -1.29
N GLN A 632 20.66 6.93 -1.13
CA GLN A 632 22.02 6.97 -1.68
C GLN A 632 22.24 5.88 -2.75
N GLN A 633 21.20 5.09 -3.08
CA GLN A 633 21.23 4.08 -4.13
C GLN A 633 20.95 4.70 -5.50
N GLU A 634 21.67 4.24 -6.52
CA GLU A 634 21.45 4.56 -7.93
C GLU A 634 21.30 3.25 -8.72
N GLY A 635 20.33 3.22 -9.64
CA GLY A 635 20.05 2.06 -10.45
C GLY A 635 18.57 1.97 -10.84
N THR A 636 18.05 0.74 -10.98
CA THR A 636 16.66 0.52 -11.38
C THR A 636 15.94 -0.43 -10.42
N PHE A 637 14.62 -0.30 -10.34
CA PHE A 637 13.72 -1.27 -9.70
C PHE A 637 12.76 -1.87 -10.73
N THR A 638 12.28 -3.08 -10.48
CA THR A 638 11.21 -3.71 -11.28
C THR A 638 9.93 -3.77 -10.46
N ASN A 639 8.96 -2.92 -10.79
CA ASN A 639 7.73 -2.75 -10.01
C ASN A 639 6.64 -3.80 -10.34
N TYR A 640 5.52 -3.78 -9.59
CA TYR A 640 4.39 -4.68 -9.82
C TYR A 640 3.69 -4.47 -11.17
N ASP A 641 3.85 -3.33 -11.84
CA ASP A 641 3.37 -3.10 -13.20
C ASP A 641 4.30 -3.71 -14.26
N LYS A 642 5.32 -4.45 -13.83
CA LYS A 642 6.34 -5.09 -14.69
C LYS A 642 7.15 -4.04 -15.47
N ARG A 643 7.35 -2.85 -14.89
CA ARG A 643 8.21 -1.81 -15.45
C ARG A 643 9.55 -1.76 -14.71
N VAL A 644 10.61 -1.60 -15.48
CA VAL A 644 11.94 -1.27 -14.98
C VAL A 644 12.03 0.24 -14.91
N VAL A 645 12.06 0.78 -13.68
CA VAL A 645 12.02 2.23 -13.43
C VAL A 645 13.31 2.70 -12.76
N PRO A 646 13.91 3.82 -13.25
CA PRO A 646 15.17 4.31 -12.69
C PRO A 646 14.97 5.03 -11.35
N THR A 647 16.00 4.95 -10.51
CA THR A 647 16.15 5.74 -9.29
C THR A 647 17.53 6.37 -9.25
N ASN A 648 17.60 7.64 -8.87
CA ASN A 648 18.86 8.37 -8.73
C ASN A 648 19.18 8.58 -7.25
N ALA A 649 20.46 8.52 -6.90
CA ALA A 649 20.92 8.87 -5.57
C ALA A 649 20.67 10.35 -5.28
N ALA A 650 20.06 10.65 -4.14
CA ALA A 650 19.80 12.00 -3.69
C ALA A 650 20.99 12.60 -2.90
N LEU A 651 21.74 11.76 -2.22
CA LEU A 651 22.86 12.14 -1.36
C LEU A 651 24.11 11.35 -1.72
N ASP A 652 25.27 12.02 -1.61
CA ASP A 652 26.57 11.37 -1.79
C ASP A 652 26.82 10.31 -0.72
N TYR A 653 27.55 9.27 -1.11
CA TYR A 653 28.00 8.20 -0.22
C TYR A 653 29.53 8.10 -0.19
N GLY A 654 30.12 7.95 1.00
CA GLY A 654 31.57 7.97 1.19
C GLY A 654 32.19 6.61 1.57
N GLY A 655 31.39 5.58 1.75
CA GLY A 655 31.83 4.22 2.14
C GLY A 655 32.18 3.33 0.94
N TYR A 656 32.10 2.02 1.16
CA TYR A 656 32.25 1.00 0.11
C TYR A 656 30.86 0.60 -0.40
N GLU A 657 30.69 0.56 -1.71
CA GLU A 657 29.51 0.02 -2.38
C GLU A 657 29.68 -1.49 -2.66
N LEU A 658 28.57 -2.16 -2.96
CA LEU A 658 28.61 -3.57 -3.38
C LEU A 658 29.46 -3.75 -4.66
N ASN A 659 29.46 -2.74 -5.55
CA ASN A 659 30.30 -2.74 -6.74
C ASN A 659 31.79 -2.68 -6.43
N ASP A 660 32.22 -2.05 -5.33
CA ASP A 660 33.65 -2.06 -4.90
C ASP A 660 34.10 -3.48 -4.55
N ILE A 661 33.25 -4.25 -3.83
CA ILE A 661 33.51 -5.67 -3.51
C ILE A 661 33.58 -6.49 -4.80
N ALA A 662 32.64 -6.27 -5.71
CA ALA A 662 32.62 -6.95 -7.01
C ALA A 662 33.89 -6.67 -7.83
N CYS A 663 34.34 -5.40 -7.86
CA CYS A 663 35.55 -5.00 -8.56
C CYS A 663 36.81 -5.63 -7.95
N ALA A 664 36.91 -5.63 -6.63
CA ALA A 664 38.02 -6.31 -5.95
C ALA A 664 38.10 -7.82 -6.27
N LEU A 665 36.93 -8.43 -6.49
CA LEU A 665 36.77 -9.83 -6.88
C LEU A 665 36.84 -10.04 -8.40
N GLY A 666 37.15 -9.02 -9.19
CA GLY A 666 37.31 -9.10 -10.65
C GLY A 666 35.97 -9.28 -11.40
N VAL A 667 34.89 -8.78 -10.84
CA VAL A 667 33.58 -8.59 -11.49
C VAL A 667 33.32 -7.08 -11.47
N CYS A 668 33.73 -6.36 -12.53
CA CYS A 668 33.83 -4.91 -12.45
C CYS A 668 33.09 -4.19 -13.59
N ALA A 669 32.24 -3.24 -13.22
CA ALA A 669 31.87 -2.08 -14.01
C ALA A 669 32.39 -0.82 -13.29
N GLU A 670 32.59 0.28 -13.99
CA GLU A 670 33.08 1.53 -13.41
C GLU A 670 32.13 2.03 -12.32
N TYR A 671 30.82 1.93 -12.57
CA TYR A 671 29.74 2.26 -11.64
C TYR A 671 28.71 1.14 -11.60
N ALA A 672 27.90 1.05 -10.54
CA ALA A 672 26.82 0.06 -10.42
C ALA A 672 25.85 0.12 -11.62
N ILE A 673 25.48 1.31 -12.08
CA ILE A 673 24.61 1.52 -13.26
C ILE A 673 25.20 1.01 -14.59
N GLY A 674 26.50 0.69 -14.63
CA GLY A 674 27.11 0.03 -15.78
C GLY A 674 26.58 -1.38 -16.06
N TYR A 675 25.91 -2.00 -15.10
CA TYR A 675 25.25 -3.31 -15.27
C TYR A 675 23.82 -3.21 -15.86
N THR A 676 23.20 -2.01 -15.90
CA THR A 676 21.82 -1.84 -16.42
C THR A 676 21.59 -2.46 -17.81
N PRO A 677 22.52 -2.33 -18.82
CA PRO A 677 22.32 -2.97 -20.11
C PRO A 677 22.46 -4.51 -20.12
N SER A 678 22.79 -5.11 -18.97
CA SER A 678 23.11 -6.55 -18.87
C SER A 678 22.44 -7.24 -17.69
N LEU A 679 21.30 -6.77 -17.23
CA LEU A 679 20.58 -7.29 -16.06
C LEU A 679 20.19 -8.78 -16.22
N GLY A 680 19.75 -9.19 -17.40
CA GLY A 680 19.34 -10.56 -17.69
C GLY A 680 18.61 -10.67 -19.03
N ALA A 681 18.19 -11.88 -19.38
CA ALA A 681 17.51 -12.14 -20.65
C ALA A 681 16.12 -11.47 -20.74
N ASP A 682 15.52 -11.18 -19.63
CA ASP A 682 14.17 -10.61 -19.51
C ASP A 682 14.15 -9.08 -19.60
N PHE A 683 15.34 -8.46 -19.57
CA PHE A 683 15.54 -7.02 -19.54
C PHE A 683 16.01 -6.49 -20.88
N GLU A 684 15.61 -5.27 -21.22
CA GLU A 684 16.11 -4.61 -22.42
C GLU A 684 17.52 -4.05 -22.21
N PRO A 685 18.42 -4.14 -23.21
CA PRO A 685 19.81 -3.69 -23.05
C PRO A 685 19.92 -2.16 -23.21
N ILE A 686 19.17 -1.42 -22.40
CA ILE A 686 19.15 0.05 -22.37
C ILE A 686 20.13 0.53 -21.32
N LYS A 687 20.90 1.57 -21.61
CA LYS A 687 21.76 2.21 -20.61
C LYS A 687 20.93 3.00 -19.61
N PHE A 688 21.43 3.10 -18.38
CA PHE A 688 20.75 3.86 -17.33
C PHE A 688 20.45 5.31 -17.74
N ASP A 689 21.43 6.01 -18.32
CA ASP A 689 21.31 7.41 -18.76
C ASP A 689 20.26 7.63 -19.86
N ASP A 690 19.86 6.57 -20.58
CA ASP A 690 18.86 6.62 -21.63
C ASP A 690 17.44 6.34 -21.10
N LEU A 691 17.28 6.05 -19.78
CA LEU A 691 15.99 5.81 -19.15
C LEU A 691 15.34 7.13 -18.70
N GLU A 692 14.15 7.38 -19.20
CA GLU A 692 13.32 8.51 -18.75
C GLU A 692 12.64 8.20 -17.41
N ASN A 693 12.33 9.22 -16.60
CA ASN A 693 11.62 9.06 -15.33
C ASN A 693 10.64 10.22 -15.10
N PHE A 694 9.57 10.28 -15.88
CA PHE A 694 8.54 11.31 -15.75
C PHE A 694 7.20 10.85 -16.33
N TYR A 695 6.13 11.58 -16.01
CA TYR A 695 4.84 11.52 -16.71
C TYR A 695 4.68 12.76 -17.58
N ASP A 696 4.14 12.62 -18.77
CA ASP A 696 3.82 13.77 -19.63
C ASP A 696 2.54 14.49 -19.16
N ASN A 697 2.23 15.63 -19.78
CA ASN A 697 1.03 16.42 -19.45
C ASN A 697 -0.30 15.68 -19.71
N GLY A 698 -0.27 14.60 -20.46
CA GLY A 698 -1.41 13.72 -20.74
C GLY A 698 -1.53 12.55 -19.75
N GLY A 699 -0.50 12.33 -18.94
CA GLY A 699 -0.39 11.22 -18.01
C GLY A 699 0.19 9.96 -18.64
N ALA A 700 0.80 10.04 -19.83
CA ALA A 700 1.56 8.93 -20.36
C ALA A 700 2.81 8.69 -19.51
N ASN A 701 3.03 7.42 -19.16
CA ASN A 701 4.12 6.99 -18.32
C ASN A 701 5.39 6.77 -19.16
N HIS A 702 6.36 7.68 -19.02
CA HIS A 702 7.69 7.62 -19.66
C HIS A 702 8.76 7.08 -18.73
N ARG A 703 8.38 6.45 -17.62
CA ARG A 703 9.33 5.92 -16.64
C ARG A 703 9.88 4.58 -17.12
N GLY A 704 11.18 4.56 -17.49
CA GLY A 704 11.85 3.35 -17.92
C GLY A 704 11.10 2.60 -19.03
N TYR A 705 11.04 1.28 -18.93
CA TYR A 705 10.39 0.43 -19.95
C TYR A 705 9.60 -0.73 -19.31
N GLU A 706 8.67 -1.31 -20.06
CA GLU A 706 7.90 -2.47 -19.64
C GLU A 706 8.60 -3.77 -20.04
N LEU A 707 8.59 -4.75 -19.13
CA LEU A 707 9.03 -6.10 -19.44
C LEU A 707 8.04 -6.76 -20.40
N ARG A 708 8.56 -7.50 -21.38
CA ARG A 708 7.72 -8.22 -22.36
C ARG A 708 7.03 -9.40 -21.69
N ASN A 709 5.71 -9.41 -21.77
CA ASN A 709 4.93 -10.56 -21.31
C ASN A 709 4.84 -11.59 -22.45
N GLU A 710 5.81 -12.51 -22.46
CA GLU A 710 5.89 -13.53 -23.50
C GLU A 710 4.79 -14.59 -23.31
N GLU A 711 4.21 -15.02 -24.43
CA GLU A 711 3.33 -16.20 -24.45
C GLU A 711 4.18 -17.46 -24.30
N LEU A 712 3.75 -18.34 -23.39
CA LEU A 712 4.38 -19.62 -23.12
C LEU A 712 3.43 -20.77 -23.44
N ALA A 713 3.99 -21.95 -23.72
CA ALA A 713 3.17 -23.17 -23.79
C ALA A 713 2.58 -23.47 -22.40
N ALA A 714 1.26 -23.36 -22.30
CA ALA A 714 0.57 -23.61 -21.02
C ALA A 714 0.41 -25.13 -20.79
N SER A 715 0.63 -25.58 -19.58
CA SER A 715 0.32 -26.95 -19.16
C SER A 715 -1.20 -27.16 -19.06
N GLU A 716 -1.64 -28.32 -19.48
CA GLU A 716 -3.01 -28.81 -19.30
C GLU A 716 -3.05 -30.01 -18.34
N ASP A 717 -1.91 -30.35 -17.76
CA ASP A 717 -1.76 -31.48 -16.86
C ASP A 717 -2.65 -31.33 -15.62
N GLU A 718 -3.30 -32.43 -15.24
CA GLU A 718 -3.98 -32.51 -13.96
C GLU A 718 -2.96 -32.48 -12.83
N PHE A 719 -3.30 -31.76 -11.76
CA PHE A 719 -2.53 -31.74 -10.52
C PHE A 719 -3.41 -31.92 -9.29
N GLU A 720 -2.82 -32.42 -8.24
CA GLU A 720 -3.50 -32.57 -6.97
C GLU A 720 -3.76 -31.17 -6.36
N ILE A 721 -5.03 -30.85 -6.11
CA ILE A 721 -5.42 -29.62 -5.43
C ILE A 721 -5.30 -29.86 -3.93
N SER A 722 -4.20 -29.39 -3.37
CA SER A 722 -3.94 -29.46 -1.94
C SER A 722 -4.76 -28.40 -1.21
N LEU A 723 -5.74 -28.82 -0.42
CA LEU A 723 -6.51 -27.94 0.45
C LEU A 723 -5.84 -27.90 1.82
N SER A 724 -5.49 -26.71 2.29
CA SER A 724 -4.95 -26.52 3.64
C SER A 724 -6.08 -26.63 4.67
N ALA A 725 -5.79 -27.26 5.80
CA ALA A 725 -6.70 -27.21 6.94
C ALA A 725 -6.66 -25.81 7.56
N PRO A 726 -7.79 -25.25 7.98
CA PRO A 726 -7.84 -24.00 8.72
C PRO A 726 -6.92 -24.05 9.95
N LEU A 727 -6.19 -22.95 10.20
CA LEU A 727 -5.39 -22.82 11.41
C LEU A 727 -6.35 -22.85 12.62
N ARG A 728 -6.12 -23.79 13.54
CA ARG A 728 -6.92 -23.89 14.76
C ARG A 728 -6.39 -22.92 15.78
N VAL A 729 -7.25 -22.05 16.27
CA VAL A 729 -6.99 -21.18 17.40
C VAL A 729 -7.40 -21.93 18.65
N GLY A 730 -6.45 -22.17 19.59
CA GLY A 730 -6.69 -22.89 20.83
C GLY A 730 -7.53 -22.08 21.84
N GLU A 731 -7.99 -22.74 22.90
CA GLU A 731 -8.72 -22.05 23.97
C GLU A 731 -7.82 -21.01 24.66
N GLY A 732 -8.27 -19.77 24.71
CA GLY A 732 -7.50 -18.64 25.26
C GLY A 732 -6.34 -18.18 24.38
N GLU A 733 -6.26 -18.63 23.13
CA GLU A 733 -5.35 -18.12 22.12
C GLU A 733 -6.05 -17.12 21.21
N ILE A 734 -5.26 -16.26 20.56
CA ILE A 734 -5.74 -15.37 19.50
C ILE A 734 -4.94 -15.60 18.23
N LEU A 735 -5.57 -15.32 17.10
CA LEU A 735 -4.92 -15.27 15.80
C LEU A 735 -4.17 -13.95 15.69
N ILE A 736 -2.87 -14.02 15.40
CA ILE A 736 -2.06 -12.85 15.03
C ILE A 736 -1.61 -12.91 13.58
N TYR A 737 -1.36 -11.74 13.01
CA TYR A 737 -0.95 -11.56 11.63
C TYR A 737 0.42 -10.88 11.54
N GLU A 738 1.24 -11.29 10.59
CA GLU A 738 2.48 -10.60 10.26
C GLU A 738 2.18 -9.51 9.24
N ALA A 739 2.16 -8.27 9.67
CA ALA A 739 1.90 -7.12 8.82
C ALA A 739 2.88 -6.00 9.11
N ASN A 740 3.00 -5.09 8.17
CA ASN A 740 3.72 -3.85 8.42
C ASN A 740 2.81 -2.87 9.16
N PRO A 741 3.31 -2.07 10.10
CA PRO A 741 2.61 -0.90 10.57
C PRO A 741 2.26 0.01 9.38
N LEU A 742 1.15 0.72 9.49
CA LEU A 742 0.54 1.46 8.37
C LEU A 742 1.49 2.39 7.60
N HIS A 743 2.50 2.95 8.22
CA HIS A 743 3.45 3.90 7.59
C HIS A 743 4.91 3.43 7.63
N GLN A 744 5.18 2.24 8.17
CA GLN A 744 6.53 1.69 8.32
C GLN A 744 6.61 0.32 7.62
N PHE A 745 6.94 0.33 6.33
CA PHE A 745 6.91 -0.87 5.50
C PHE A 745 8.08 -1.82 5.68
N ASN A 746 9.19 -1.33 6.22
CA ASN A 746 10.40 -2.10 6.34
C ASN A 746 11.32 -1.54 7.44
N LYS A 747 12.41 -2.25 7.73
CA LYS A 747 13.37 -1.83 8.74
C LYS A 747 14.02 -0.47 8.47
N PHE A 748 14.14 -0.07 7.22
CA PHE A 748 14.73 1.23 6.86
C PHE A 748 13.78 2.38 7.18
N SER A 749 12.51 2.29 6.77
CA SER A 749 11.49 3.28 7.16
C SER A 749 11.23 3.25 8.67
N GLY A 750 11.38 2.10 9.31
CA GLY A 750 11.35 1.95 10.77
C GLY A 750 12.51 2.66 11.50
N ALA A 751 13.63 2.90 10.81
CA ALA A 751 14.77 3.68 11.33
C ALA A 751 14.58 5.20 11.16
N SER A 752 13.56 5.64 10.42
CA SER A 752 13.25 7.05 10.24
C SER A 752 12.81 7.70 11.56
N SER A 753 13.47 8.77 11.97
CA SER A 753 13.08 9.54 13.15
C SER A 753 11.76 10.27 12.94
N ALA A 754 11.41 10.58 11.70
CA ALA A 754 10.15 11.21 11.34
C ALA A 754 8.94 10.27 11.47
N LEU A 755 9.11 8.96 11.30
CA LEU A 755 8.01 7.99 11.39
C LEU A 755 7.82 7.36 12.78
N GLY A 756 8.76 7.55 13.68
CA GLY A 756 8.71 7.01 15.03
C GLY A 756 8.94 5.49 15.13
N GLU A 757 8.86 4.93 16.35
CA GLU A 757 9.14 3.52 16.60
C GLU A 757 7.99 2.61 16.16
N ALA A 758 8.33 1.51 15.45
CA ALA A 758 7.40 0.50 14.97
C ALA A 758 7.19 -0.67 15.93
N GLY A 759 8.19 -0.97 16.77
CA GLY A 759 8.32 -2.18 17.57
C GLY A 759 7.23 -2.40 18.62
N ALA A 760 6.02 -2.75 18.23
CA ALA A 760 4.89 -2.98 19.11
C ALA A 760 3.98 -4.12 18.61
N LEU A 761 3.22 -4.72 19.54
CA LEU A 761 2.04 -5.50 19.19
C LEU A 761 0.86 -4.55 18.95
N TYR A 762 0.29 -4.59 17.76
CA TYR A 762 -0.87 -3.80 17.40
C TYR A 762 -2.14 -4.61 17.64
N LEU A 763 -3.08 -4.07 18.41
CA LEU A 763 -4.34 -4.71 18.77
C LEU A 763 -5.54 -3.85 18.33
N SER A 764 -6.60 -4.50 17.88
CA SER A 764 -7.90 -3.83 17.76
C SER A 764 -8.42 -3.45 19.14
N PRO A 765 -9.26 -2.39 19.26
CA PRO A 765 -9.87 -2.01 20.52
C PRO A 765 -10.61 -3.16 21.23
N GLY A 766 -11.34 -3.99 20.47
CA GLY A 766 -12.09 -5.11 21.03
C GLY A 766 -11.20 -6.22 21.59
N ILE A 767 -10.07 -6.53 20.94
CA ILE A 767 -9.11 -7.51 21.46
C ILE A 767 -8.38 -6.95 22.68
N ALA A 768 -7.99 -5.67 22.67
CA ALA A 768 -7.34 -5.03 23.80
C ALA A 768 -8.24 -5.03 25.03
N GLU A 769 -9.54 -4.72 24.88
CA GLU A 769 -10.54 -4.80 25.96
C GLU A 769 -10.70 -6.24 26.49
N ALA A 770 -10.81 -7.23 25.58
CA ALA A 770 -10.95 -8.63 25.95
C ALA A 770 -9.73 -9.16 26.74
N LEU A 771 -8.51 -8.67 26.42
CA LEU A 771 -7.26 -9.01 27.10
C LEU A 771 -7.01 -8.15 28.36
N GLY A 772 -7.79 -7.09 28.59
CA GLY A 772 -7.58 -6.16 29.70
C GLY A 772 -6.29 -5.35 29.59
N VAL A 773 -5.88 -5.02 28.35
CA VAL A 773 -4.66 -4.24 28.06
C VAL A 773 -5.00 -2.90 27.45
N SER A 774 -4.10 -1.93 27.62
CA SER A 774 -4.21 -0.58 27.09
C SER A 774 -2.95 -0.21 26.29
N ALA A 775 -3.01 0.85 25.50
CA ALA A 775 -1.84 1.38 24.82
C ALA A 775 -0.72 1.70 25.82
N GLY A 776 0.50 1.26 25.53
CA GLY A 776 1.68 1.42 26.38
C GLY A 776 1.88 0.29 27.41
N ASP A 777 0.90 -0.61 27.59
CA ASP A 777 1.12 -1.80 28.42
C ASP A 777 2.16 -2.72 27.75
N VAL A 778 2.90 -3.48 28.58
CA VAL A 778 3.86 -4.48 28.13
C VAL A 778 3.22 -5.86 28.26
N VAL A 779 3.30 -6.64 27.21
CA VAL A 779 2.73 -7.99 27.14
C VAL A 779 3.78 -9.02 26.73
N LYS A 780 3.52 -10.25 27.13
CA LYS A 780 4.25 -11.45 26.75
C LYS A 780 3.41 -12.20 25.73
N ILE A 781 4.03 -12.59 24.64
CA ILE A 781 3.41 -13.33 23.53
C ILE A 781 4.12 -14.68 23.43
N TYR A 782 3.39 -15.78 23.38
CA TYR A 782 3.98 -17.13 23.27
C TYR A 782 3.01 -18.12 22.63
N GLN A 783 3.55 -19.17 22.01
CA GLN A 783 2.74 -20.29 21.57
C GLN A 783 2.54 -21.30 22.72
N ALA A 784 1.31 -21.77 22.91
CA ALA A 784 1.07 -22.81 23.89
C ALA A 784 1.66 -24.15 23.40
N ASP A 785 2.27 -24.91 24.31
CA ASP A 785 2.83 -26.24 24.05
C ASP A 785 1.73 -27.18 23.50
N GLY A 786 1.79 -27.53 22.22
CA GLY A 786 0.83 -28.48 21.62
C GLY A 786 0.56 -28.38 20.12
N ALA A 787 0.98 -27.36 19.42
CA ALA A 787 0.69 -27.17 17.99
C ALA A 787 1.84 -27.58 17.05
N SER A 788 2.58 -28.64 17.36
CA SER A 788 3.44 -29.27 16.34
C SER A 788 2.61 -30.32 15.58
N ASN A 789 2.08 -29.93 14.44
CA ASN A 789 1.47 -30.86 13.47
C ASN A 789 2.55 -31.69 12.76
N ASP A 790 3.27 -32.55 13.53
CA ASP A 790 4.12 -33.58 12.95
C ASP A 790 3.98 -34.88 13.76
N LYS A 791 2.87 -35.57 13.54
CA LYS A 791 2.76 -36.98 13.82
C LYS A 791 1.99 -37.67 12.73
N LYS A 792 2.75 -38.24 11.80
CA LYS A 792 2.62 -39.55 11.11
C LYS A 792 3.01 -39.46 9.63
N THR A 793 4.27 -39.67 9.39
CA THR A 793 4.71 -40.61 8.36
C THR A 793 5.89 -41.36 8.91
N SER A 794 5.63 -42.59 9.28
CA SER A 794 6.63 -43.56 9.67
C SER A 794 7.37 -44.09 8.45
N GLY A 795 8.67 -43.94 8.43
CA GLY A 795 9.51 -44.57 7.41
C GLY A 795 10.99 -44.21 7.54
N ALA A 796 11.68 -44.97 8.36
CA ALA A 796 13.11 -45.29 8.43
C ALA A 796 14.12 -44.46 7.63
N GLY A 797 15.03 -43.78 8.35
CA GLY A 797 16.27 -43.25 7.84
C GLY A 797 17.03 -42.51 8.93
N LYS A 798 17.84 -43.28 9.69
CA LYS A 798 18.80 -42.67 10.64
C LYS A 798 19.87 -41.93 9.88
N THR A 799 19.97 -40.62 10.05
CA THR A 799 21.25 -39.89 9.91
C THR A 799 21.33 -38.82 10.99
N SER A 800 22.52 -38.75 11.56
CA SER A 800 22.95 -38.02 12.75
C SER A 800 22.65 -36.51 12.70
N ALA A 801 22.10 -35.99 13.79
CA ALA A 801 22.03 -34.58 14.12
C ALA A 801 23.44 -34.05 14.45
N ALA A 802 23.91 -33.08 13.71
CA ALA A 802 25.03 -32.22 14.10
C ALA A 802 24.44 -30.99 14.81
N ASN A 803 24.89 -30.79 16.03
CA ASN A 803 24.52 -29.68 16.91
C ASN A 803 24.88 -28.33 16.31
N ASP A 804 23.89 -27.49 16.14
CA ASP A 804 24.08 -26.07 15.93
C ASP A 804 24.29 -25.36 17.28
N LYS A 805 25.52 -24.97 17.57
CA LYS A 805 25.95 -24.24 18.77
C LYS A 805 26.31 -22.77 18.50
N SER A 806 25.95 -22.20 17.36
CA SER A 806 26.40 -20.85 16.99
C SER A 806 25.52 -19.69 17.52
N GLY A 807 24.27 -19.94 17.91
CA GLY A 807 23.36 -18.90 18.36
C GLY A 807 23.51 -18.41 19.83
N ALA A 808 24.23 -19.17 20.67
CA ALA A 808 24.29 -18.87 22.12
C ALA A 808 25.54 -18.07 22.58
N ALA A 809 26.52 -17.85 21.70
CA ALA A 809 27.80 -17.25 22.11
C ALA A 809 27.79 -15.69 22.08
N ARG A 810 26.88 -15.04 21.33
CA ARG A 810 26.87 -13.57 21.18
C ARG A 810 26.09 -12.84 22.28
N ALA A 811 25.13 -13.48 22.92
CA ALA A 811 24.38 -12.88 24.04
C ALA A 811 25.19 -12.71 25.35
N LYS A 812 26.37 -13.32 25.45
CA LYS A 812 27.25 -13.22 26.66
C LYS A 812 28.35 -12.17 26.56
N LYS A 813 28.50 -11.43 25.46
CA LYS A 813 29.58 -10.46 25.26
C LYS A 813 29.20 -9.00 25.50
N MET A 814 27.90 -8.68 25.69
CA MET A 814 27.44 -7.29 25.93
C MET A 814 27.29 -6.91 27.42
N ASP A 815 27.43 -7.85 28.40
CA ASP A 815 27.33 -7.55 29.84
C ASP A 815 28.66 -7.47 30.59
N ARG A 816 29.77 -7.12 29.92
CA ARG A 816 31.08 -6.92 30.58
C ARG A 816 31.72 -5.59 30.21
N ALA A 817 31.10 -4.51 30.66
CA ALA A 817 31.80 -3.25 30.88
C ALA A 817 31.09 -2.47 31.98
N SER A 818 31.28 -2.89 33.23
CA SER A 818 31.37 -2.09 34.44
C SER A 818 31.45 -3.03 35.66
N ASP A 819 32.43 -2.71 36.49
CA ASP A 819 32.67 -3.17 37.87
C ASP A 819 33.69 -4.26 38.06
N ALA A 820 34.94 -3.75 38.14
CA ALA A 820 36.00 -4.37 38.93
C ALA A 820 35.87 -3.90 40.36
N HIS A 821 35.62 -4.79 41.32
CA HIS A 821 36.35 -4.88 42.58
C HIS A 821 35.88 -6.04 43.46
N LYS A 822 36.88 -6.96 43.76
CA LYS A 822 37.13 -7.75 44.99
C LYS A 822 35.98 -8.50 45.70
N ALA A 823 36.08 -9.78 45.99
CA ALA A 823 37.06 -10.46 46.80
C ALA A 823 36.72 -11.98 46.97
N ASP A 824 37.77 -12.75 47.18
CA ASP A 824 38.00 -14.06 47.75
C ASP A 824 36.89 -14.87 48.45
N GLY A 825 36.95 -16.21 48.22
CA GLY A 825 36.57 -17.17 49.27
C GLY A 825 36.05 -18.55 48.79
N ALA A 826 36.94 -19.51 48.64
CA ALA A 826 36.91 -20.96 49.03
C ALA A 826 35.63 -21.81 48.83
N GLY A 827 35.76 -22.85 48.04
CA GLY A 827 35.61 -24.28 48.40
C GLY A 827 34.20 -24.85 48.53
N ASP A 828 33.80 -25.79 47.70
CA ASP A 828 33.78 -27.22 48.00
C ASP A 828 33.15 -28.02 46.84
N GLU A 829 33.73 -29.21 46.66
CA GLU A 829 33.40 -30.22 45.70
C GLU A 829 32.12 -31.01 46.03
N ASN A 830 31.60 -31.65 44.98
CA ASN A 830 30.78 -32.89 44.90
C ASN A 830 29.30 -32.75 44.63
N SER A 831 28.84 -33.15 43.46
CA SER A 831 28.43 -34.52 43.14
C SER A 831 27.76 -34.57 41.75
N GLU A 832 28.17 -35.62 41.02
CA GLU A 832 27.55 -36.07 39.79
C GLU A 832 26.04 -36.37 39.97
N ASN A 833 25.23 -35.87 39.05
CA ASN A 833 24.15 -36.68 38.44
C ASN A 833 23.66 -35.98 37.18
N GLY A 834 24.02 -36.60 36.03
CA GLY A 834 23.57 -36.21 34.72
C GLY A 834 22.07 -36.52 34.56
N ALA A 835 21.30 -35.48 34.45
CA ALA A 835 20.00 -35.47 33.78
C ALA A 835 20.06 -34.30 32.81
N THR A 836 20.20 -34.64 31.53
CA THR A 836 20.09 -33.66 30.44
C THR A 836 18.62 -33.19 30.38
N GLU A 837 18.31 -32.15 31.11
CA GLU A 837 17.07 -31.39 30.88
C GLU A 837 17.18 -30.79 29.50
N LEU A 838 16.38 -31.32 28.57
CA LEU A 838 15.99 -30.63 27.35
C LEU A 838 15.25 -29.35 27.77
N VAL A 839 16.00 -28.25 27.81
CA VAL A 839 15.41 -26.92 27.91
C VAL A 839 14.55 -26.72 26.69
N ASN A 840 13.26 -26.89 26.81
CA ASN A 840 12.27 -26.41 25.86
C ASN A 840 12.44 -24.88 25.81
N LEU A 841 13.11 -24.39 24.78
CA LEU A 841 13.15 -22.97 24.46
C LEU A 841 11.72 -22.58 24.08
N LYS A 842 10.95 -22.05 25.07
CA LYS A 842 9.67 -21.41 24.79
C LYS A 842 9.92 -20.26 23.84
N CYS A 843 9.33 -20.31 22.64
CA CYS A 843 9.27 -19.16 21.74
C CYS A 843 8.42 -18.08 22.43
N GLU A 844 9.04 -17.04 22.94
CA GLU A 844 8.43 -16.01 23.75
C GLU A 844 8.94 -14.63 23.32
N ILE A 845 8.02 -13.69 23.12
CA ILE A 845 8.30 -12.29 22.78
C ILE A 845 7.71 -11.39 23.83
N VAL A 846 8.42 -10.31 24.17
CA VAL A 846 7.92 -9.22 25.00
C VAL A 846 7.76 -7.99 24.14
N ALA A 847 6.54 -7.43 24.09
CA ALA A 847 6.22 -6.28 23.25
C ALA A 847 5.39 -5.24 24.01
N SER A 848 5.54 -3.97 23.63
CA SER A 848 4.59 -2.93 24.02
C SER A 848 3.31 -3.02 23.19
N VAL A 849 2.19 -2.55 23.72
CA VAL A 849 0.89 -2.56 23.04
C VAL A 849 0.61 -1.21 22.40
N LYS A 850 0.21 -1.22 21.13
CA LYS A 850 -0.42 -0.10 20.44
C LYS A 850 -1.84 -0.49 20.02
N ILE A 851 -2.76 0.49 20.01
CA ILE A 851 -4.15 0.25 19.59
C ILE A 851 -4.34 0.76 18.16
N ASP A 852 -4.77 -0.13 17.26
CA ASP A 852 -5.16 0.20 15.89
C ASP A 852 -6.67 0.07 15.73
N PRO A 853 -7.43 1.17 15.73
CA PRO A 853 -8.88 1.14 15.53
C PRO A 853 -9.29 0.81 14.10
N GLY A 854 -8.36 0.87 13.15
CA GLY A 854 -8.60 0.56 11.75
C GLY A 854 -8.48 -0.91 11.39
N PHE A 855 -8.24 -1.79 12.36
CA PHE A 855 -8.02 -3.23 12.18
C PHE A 855 -8.85 -4.04 13.18
N SER A 856 -9.40 -5.19 12.76
CA SER A 856 -10.24 -6.01 13.64
C SER A 856 -9.50 -7.12 14.38
N GLY A 857 -8.18 -7.20 14.24
CA GLY A 857 -7.34 -8.29 14.72
C GLY A 857 -6.18 -7.85 15.60
N ALA A 858 -5.11 -8.65 15.55
CA ALA A 858 -3.82 -8.38 16.15
C ALA A 858 -2.70 -8.61 15.13
N TYR A 859 -1.69 -7.74 15.10
CA TYR A 859 -0.55 -7.94 14.21
C TYR A 859 0.78 -7.51 14.82
N LEU A 860 1.86 -8.13 14.32
CA LEU A 860 3.25 -7.81 14.62
C LEU A 860 3.98 -7.38 13.34
N PRO A 861 4.89 -6.39 13.41
CA PRO A 861 5.77 -6.03 12.31
C PRO A 861 6.76 -7.17 12.00
N TYR A 862 6.94 -7.47 10.71
CA TYR A 862 7.85 -8.55 10.28
C TYR A 862 9.33 -8.18 10.43
N PHE A 863 9.65 -6.89 10.37
CA PHE A 863 11.03 -6.38 10.28
C PHE A 863 11.65 -5.97 11.61
N ASP A 864 10.92 -6.06 12.72
CA ASP A 864 11.45 -5.68 14.02
C ASP A 864 12.27 -6.82 14.63
N GLU A 865 13.59 -6.70 14.55
CA GLU A 865 14.53 -7.69 15.11
C GLU A 865 14.42 -7.83 16.61
N LYS A 866 13.96 -6.80 17.33
CA LYS A 866 13.76 -6.86 18.79
C LYS A 866 12.56 -7.74 19.14
N LEU A 867 11.52 -7.70 18.31
CA LEU A 867 10.32 -8.50 18.49
C LEU A 867 10.47 -9.94 18.01
N ARG A 868 11.46 -10.23 17.13
CA ARG A 868 11.69 -11.56 16.55
C ARG A 868 10.41 -12.26 16.09
N GLY A 869 9.52 -11.50 15.44
CA GLY A 869 8.22 -11.99 14.95
C GLY A 869 8.32 -13.24 14.07
N GLU A 870 9.41 -13.40 13.34
CA GLU A 870 9.77 -14.57 12.54
C GLU A 870 9.68 -15.92 13.30
N ILE A 871 9.78 -15.90 14.62
CA ILE A 871 9.64 -17.10 15.47
C ILE A 871 8.26 -17.74 15.28
N PHE A 872 7.21 -16.92 15.10
CA PHE A 872 5.83 -17.39 14.95
C PHE A 872 5.45 -17.63 13.49
N PHE A 873 6.02 -16.88 12.55
CA PHE A 873 5.58 -16.79 11.14
C PHE A 873 6.47 -17.56 10.16
N LYS A 874 6.84 -18.80 10.48
CA LYS A 874 7.78 -19.60 9.68
C LYS A 874 7.31 -19.94 8.28
N THR A 875 6.04 -20.31 8.13
CA THR A 875 5.46 -20.83 6.89
C THR A 875 4.22 -20.12 6.43
N SER A 876 3.71 -19.16 7.23
CA SER A 876 2.49 -18.41 6.96
C SER A 876 2.56 -17.08 7.69
N ARG A 877 1.87 -16.08 7.20
CA ARG A 877 1.70 -14.76 7.87
C ARG A 877 0.70 -14.80 9.05
N TYR A 878 0.22 -15.97 9.42
CA TYR A 878 -0.73 -16.17 10.51
C TYR A 878 -0.17 -17.11 11.56
N ALA A 879 -0.38 -16.79 12.82
CA ALA A 879 -0.02 -17.64 13.95
C ALA A 879 -1.08 -17.58 15.05
N SER A 880 -1.25 -18.69 15.79
CA SER A 880 -2.05 -18.73 17.02
C SER A 880 -1.14 -18.57 18.24
N VAL A 881 -1.45 -17.60 19.10
CA VAL A 881 -0.62 -17.26 20.26
C VAL A 881 -1.45 -16.93 21.50
N LYS A 882 -0.84 -17.07 22.67
CA LYS A 882 -1.35 -16.50 23.93
C LYS A 882 -0.67 -15.17 24.21
N ILE A 883 -1.45 -14.24 24.74
CA ILE A 883 -0.97 -12.91 25.15
C ILE A 883 -1.30 -12.72 26.62
N GLU A 884 -0.28 -12.41 27.40
CA GLU A 884 -0.42 -12.15 28.83
C GLU A 884 0.16 -10.78 29.19
N LYS A 885 -0.59 -9.98 29.94
CA LYS A 885 -0.11 -8.71 30.48
C LYS A 885 0.97 -8.95 31.51
N ILE A 886 2.14 -8.33 31.33
CA ILE A 886 3.18 -8.32 32.34
C ILE A 886 2.76 -7.30 33.41
N SER A 887 2.43 -7.78 34.61
CA SER A 887 2.16 -6.89 35.74
C SER A 887 3.46 -6.14 36.06
N ASN A 888 3.46 -4.82 35.86
CA ASN A 888 4.52 -3.99 36.38
C ASN A 888 4.53 -4.19 37.93
N SER A 889 5.47 -4.96 38.42
CA SER A 889 5.83 -4.87 39.83
C SER A 889 6.26 -3.42 40.02
N LYS A 890 5.43 -2.61 40.69
CA LYS A 890 5.72 -1.23 41.05
C LYS A 890 7.09 -1.20 41.70
N GLY A 891 8.07 -0.69 40.95
CA GLY A 891 9.28 -0.18 41.60
C GLY A 891 8.85 0.98 42.49
N GLU A 892 8.72 0.74 43.77
CA GLU A 892 8.81 1.78 44.77
C GLU A 892 10.21 2.39 44.67
N GLY A 893 10.27 3.68 44.47
CA GLY A 893 11.47 4.39 44.85
C GLY A 893 12.01 5.41 43.83
N ARG A 894 11.47 6.63 43.95
CA ARG A 894 12.08 7.95 43.70
C ARG A 894 12.49 8.27 42.23
#